data_9212158115ad25b111014567c4eed1ad
#
_entry.id   9212158115ad25b111014567c4eed1ad
#
_cell.length_a   1.000
_cell.length_b   1.000
_cell.length_c   1.000
_cell.angle_alpha   90.00
_cell.angle_beta   90.00
_cell.angle_gamma   90.00
#
_symmetry.space_group_name_H-M   'P 1'
#
loop_
_entity.id
_entity.type
_entity.pdbx_description
1 polymer ?
#
loop_
_entity_poly.entity_id
_entity_poly.type
_entity_poly.pdbx_seq_one_letter_code
_entity_poly.pdbx_strand_id
1 'polypeptide(L)'
;MNEFESTRDVGLLSDEYEAYLDLIEAKTETIYNIANEARSKGMDFKTEVEIPRAKDLASRTVRLLDRYLRPEPDSSPIQIEERLRSLLDSVDRESASITIATESAKVMHELTGDLQKSIDTGLRVGLAVLTEAVLVAPLEGIGEVRILTNQEDGSSFLSIDFCGPIRAAGGTAQAMGVLIGDVIRRELGIDRYKPSEGEVERVKEEFGLYRGGLQYKPPPEEVDMIVRACPVMVNGEGTERIEVAGYREVPNIEGSRIRQGVLLVIAEGLCLKAPKIKKHTDRLGVQGWEFIDTLASKGKSEDQKESKLKQRYVKPDSRYMGDIIAGRPVFGEPSKPGGFRLRYGRSRTTGLAAAGLNPASMHAMGGFLSVGTQMKIERPGKACAVTPTSGIDGPLVLLENGDFIRINDEDQWNELSSQIHQIWDAGEILIGFGEFLENNKNLVPSGYNRDWWASELASKIDMPEKLELLFKILEADSSSFPEGLPFNGAITRGGEPRYERQTRKRDWNWRLRNLELSWEQAIGITEEFGTAIPPPWNLWWSDLPVSLLPLLFHAVQNSVRKHGKMIIPIEDADEAIEGIEEDQHEQIREYGAVRYCLMLLGVEHKLEGNNIVIERYWEPLCEVFIPGHGHTGNPLILKQTELRLQKIDAAKAIVLSEDNRLAKIETLRTERRIRAETEARQRNLGVEETEAIGVAAASEIHDPGPKNNTELENAKKTLDDDKVEKSLYIVRSVSKHRWEDAVPTRIGARMGRPEKAERREMKQYTHALYPIGNNGGPQRLLDQIGKGALSVDVSIRRCTICGRDTHEIRCRHDYGDGSPPCNGRTEIRRKKSTDRRLGGKEAFNLPAFWSLPEET
;
A
#
# COMPACT_ATOMS: atom_id res chain seq x y z
N MET A 1 28.40 26.94 -16.26
CA MET A 1 27.38 27.85 -16.77
C MET A 1 26.34 27.02 -17.52
N ASN A 2 25.14 26.97 -16.98
CA ASN A 2 23.84 26.56 -17.56
C ASN A 2 23.68 25.17 -18.20
N GLU A 3 23.81 24.10 -17.43
CA GLU A 3 23.35 22.75 -17.83
C GLU A 3 21.88 22.46 -17.44
N PHE A 4 21.19 23.40 -16.78
CA PHE A 4 19.77 23.25 -16.37
C PHE A 4 18.77 24.00 -17.28
N GLU A 5 19.22 24.68 -18.30
CA GLU A 5 18.34 25.49 -19.17
C GLU A 5 17.35 24.68 -20.03
N SER A 6 17.61 23.39 -20.28
CA SER A 6 16.79 22.60 -21.23
C SER A 6 15.40 22.18 -20.75
N THR A 7 15.09 22.29 -19.45
CA THR A 7 13.75 22.03 -18.92
C THR A 7 12.93 23.29 -18.68
N ARG A 8 13.56 24.48 -18.75
CA ARG A 8 12.91 25.78 -18.57
C ARG A 8 12.25 26.31 -19.85
N ASP A 9 12.68 25.82 -21.02
CA ASP A 9 12.24 26.33 -22.33
C ASP A 9 10.78 26.03 -22.71
N VAL A 10 10.01 25.41 -21.85
CA VAL A 10 8.67 24.94 -22.20
C VAL A 10 7.55 25.82 -21.63
N GLY A 11 7.84 26.89 -20.89
CA GLY A 11 6.86 27.85 -20.36
C GLY A 11 5.75 27.25 -19.49
N LEU A 12 6.06 26.15 -18.78
CA LEU A 12 5.09 25.27 -18.11
C LEU A 12 5.04 25.41 -16.59
N LEU A 13 5.96 26.15 -16.02
CA LEU A 13 6.11 26.29 -14.57
C LEU A 13 5.63 27.69 -14.15
N SER A 14 4.96 27.80 -13.00
CA SER A 14 4.68 29.11 -12.44
C SER A 14 5.97 29.78 -11.95
N ASP A 15 5.98 31.12 -11.94
CA ASP A 15 7.14 31.90 -11.46
C ASP A 15 7.57 31.50 -10.04
N GLU A 16 6.61 31.16 -9.15
CA GLU A 16 6.91 30.70 -7.80
C GLU A 16 7.60 29.33 -7.81
N TYR A 17 7.24 28.45 -8.74
CA TYR A 17 7.86 27.14 -8.85
C TYR A 17 9.25 27.23 -9.44
N GLU A 18 9.47 28.11 -10.41
CA GLU A 18 10.81 28.41 -10.93
C GLU A 18 11.72 29.01 -9.84
N ALA A 19 11.22 29.97 -9.06
CA ALA A 19 11.96 30.55 -7.93
C ALA A 19 12.30 29.48 -6.86
N TYR A 20 11.42 28.52 -6.65
CA TYR A 20 11.69 27.39 -5.74
C TYR A 20 12.78 26.47 -6.28
N LEU A 21 12.80 26.18 -7.56
CA LEU A 21 13.86 25.38 -8.18
C LEU A 21 15.21 26.11 -8.12
N ASP A 22 15.23 27.42 -8.37
CA ASP A 22 16.42 28.25 -8.24
C ASP A 22 16.97 28.23 -6.80
N LEU A 23 16.09 28.29 -5.82
CA LEU A 23 16.49 28.19 -4.40
C LEU A 23 17.11 26.81 -4.08
N ILE A 24 16.56 25.72 -4.62
CA ILE A 24 17.12 24.38 -4.44
C ILE A 24 18.49 24.29 -5.09
N GLU A 25 18.63 24.84 -6.30
CA GLU A 25 19.90 24.85 -7.02
C GLU A 25 20.99 25.64 -6.25
N ALA A 26 20.68 26.84 -5.78
CA ALA A 26 21.57 27.64 -4.99
C ALA A 26 22.00 26.97 -3.68
N LYS A 27 21.07 26.27 -3.00
CA LYS A 27 21.40 25.48 -1.81
C LYS A 27 22.26 24.26 -2.14
N THR A 28 22.01 23.60 -3.25
CA THR A 28 22.82 22.47 -3.72
C THR A 28 24.25 22.93 -4.00
N GLU A 29 24.43 24.04 -4.71
CA GLU A 29 25.74 24.64 -4.99
C GLU A 29 26.49 24.97 -3.68
N THR A 30 25.79 25.56 -2.71
CA THR A 30 26.37 25.83 -1.39
C THR A 30 26.88 24.56 -0.71
N ILE A 31 26.14 23.44 -0.78
CA ILE A 31 26.57 22.16 -0.20
C ILE A 31 27.80 21.61 -0.91
N TYR A 32 27.85 21.68 -2.24
CA TYR A 32 29.03 21.28 -3.00
C TYR A 32 30.28 22.12 -2.65
N ASN A 33 30.12 23.44 -2.49
CA ASN A 33 31.19 24.31 -2.09
C ASN A 33 31.75 23.98 -0.69
N ILE A 34 30.87 23.69 0.28
CA ILE A 34 31.25 23.21 1.62
C ILE A 34 32.01 21.89 1.54
N ALA A 35 31.52 20.93 0.74
CA ALA A 35 32.18 19.64 0.56
C ALA A 35 33.58 19.80 -0.08
N ASN A 36 33.70 20.66 -1.10
CA ASN A 36 34.96 20.93 -1.77
C ASN A 36 35.95 21.64 -0.83
N GLU A 37 35.46 22.58 -0.02
CA GLU A 37 36.29 23.24 0.99
C GLU A 37 36.81 22.24 2.05
N ALA A 38 35.94 21.33 2.53
CA ALA A 38 36.35 20.29 3.48
C ALA A 38 37.43 19.38 2.87
N ARG A 39 37.31 19.02 1.60
CA ARG A 39 38.28 18.18 0.87
C ARG A 39 39.60 18.93 0.68
N SER A 40 39.57 20.22 0.31
CA SER A 40 40.74 21.03 0.15
C SER A 40 41.58 21.19 1.45
N LYS A 41 40.91 21.06 2.59
CA LYS A 41 41.52 21.06 3.94
C LYS A 41 41.94 19.68 4.43
N GLY A 42 41.81 18.65 3.60
CA GLY A 42 42.13 17.25 3.98
C GLY A 42 41.20 16.65 5.04
N MET A 43 39.98 17.20 5.20
CA MET A 43 38.97 16.65 6.14
C MET A 43 38.22 15.47 5.58
N ASP A 44 38.28 15.23 4.29
CA ASP A 44 37.76 14.07 3.57
C ASP A 44 38.92 13.46 2.78
N PHE A 45 39.00 12.11 2.78
CA PHE A 45 40.06 11.39 2.07
C PHE A 45 39.80 11.31 0.55
N LYS A 46 38.53 11.49 0.12
CA LYS A 46 38.19 11.56 -1.30
C LYS A 46 38.27 12.98 -1.84
N THR A 47 38.80 13.09 -3.05
CA THR A 47 38.99 14.39 -3.71
C THR A 47 37.81 14.83 -4.56
N GLU A 48 36.88 13.92 -4.86
CA GLU A 48 35.74 14.17 -5.73
C GLU A 48 34.43 13.67 -5.12
N VAL A 49 33.31 14.29 -5.51
CA VAL A 49 31.96 13.79 -5.17
C VAL A 49 31.73 12.46 -5.93
N GLU A 50 31.30 11.43 -5.24
CA GLU A 50 31.12 10.08 -5.83
C GLU A 50 30.09 10.07 -6.96
N ILE A 51 29.03 10.86 -6.84
CA ILE A 51 27.93 10.91 -7.81
C ILE A 51 27.70 12.38 -8.17
N PRO A 52 28.28 12.83 -9.30
CA PRO A 52 28.07 14.19 -9.76
C PRO A 52 26.64 14.43 -10.23
N ARG A 53 26.20 15.68 -10.24
CA ARG A 53 24.89 16.11 -10.72
C ARG A 53 24.66 15.65 -12.16
N ALA A 54 23.44 15.21 -12.46
CA ALA A 54 23.03 14.74 -13.77
C ALA A 54 21.69 15.39 -14.16
N LYS A 55 21.54 15.81 -15.41
CA LYS A 55 20.35 16.49 -15.91
C LYS A 55 19.23 15.55 -16.34
N ASP A 56 19.58 14.35 -16.78
CA ASP A 56 18.65 13.32 -17.26
C ASP A 56 19.15 11.91 -16.93
N LEU A 57 18.35 10.89 -17.30
CA LEU A 57 18.70 9.49 -17.08
C LEU A 57 19.98 9.08 -17.84
N ALA A 58 20.21 9.61 -19.05
CA ALA A 58 21.40 9.31 -19.84
C ALA A 58 22.66 9.79 -19.14
N SER A 59 22.70 11.09 -18.75
CA SER A 59 23.85 11.65 -18.04
C SER A 59 24.03 11.00 -16.65
N ARG A 60 22.94 10.66 -15.94
CA ARG A 60 22.99 9.96 -14.66
C ARG A 60 23.61 8.58 -14.79
N THR A 61 23.21 7.81 -15.81
CA THR A 61 23.73 6.46 -16.07
C THR A 61 25.25 6.51 -16.34
N VAL A 62 25.71 7.42 -17.21
CA VAL A 62 27.12 7.57 -17.53
C VAL A 62 27.93 7.97 -16.30
N ARG A 63 27.48 8.96 -15.56
CA ARG A 63 28.21 9.45 -14.37
C ARG A 63 28.23 8.43 -13.23
N LEU A 64 27.16 7.62 -13.07
CA LEU A 64 27.11 6.53 -12.10
C LEU A 64 28.13 5.43 -12.44
N LEU A 65 28.27 5.12 -13.71
CA LEU A 65 29.10 4.01 -14.20
C LEU A 65 30.45 4.44 -14.75
N ASP A 66 30.90 5.68 -14.54
CA ASP A 66 32.11 6.25 -15.12
C ASP A 66 33.30 5.28 -15.07
N ARG A 67 33.57 4.68 -13.90
CA ARG A 67 34.67 3.74 -13.75
C ARG A 67 34.52 2.45 -14.57
N TYR A 68 33.29 1.98 -14.81
CA TYR A 68 33.00 0.78 -15.60
C TYR A 68 33.03 1.07 -17.11
N LEU A 69 32.82 2.33 -17.48
CA LEU A 69 32.88 2.80 -18.87
C LEU A 69 34.29 3.10 -19.35
N ARG A 70 35.31 2.99 -18.47
CA ARG A 70 36.72 3.23 -18.84
C ARG A 70 37.40 1.97 -19.28
N PRO A 71 37.92 1.91 -20.52
CA PRO A 71 38.74 0.79 -21.00
C PRO A 71 39.94 0.49 -20.10
N GLU A 72 40.61 1.53 -19.60
CA GLU A 72 41.70 1.45 -18.63
C GLU A 72 41.44 2.46 -17.50
N PRO A 73 41.96 2.28 -16.27
CA PRO A 73 41.67 3.17 -15.12
C PRO A 73 41.89 4.67 -15.42
N ASP A 74 42.94 4.96 -16.20
CA ASP A 74 43.32 6.35 -16.53
C ASP A 74 42.85 6.80 -17.92
N SER A 75 42.05 5.97 -18.62
CA SER A 75 41.50 6.30 -19.94
C SER A 75 40.22 7.10 -19.85
N SER A 76 39.81 7.74 -20.94
CA SER A 76 38.49 8.35 -21.05
C SER A 76 37.38 7.30 -21.11
N PRO A 77 36.21 7.54 -20.52
CA PRO A 77 35.08 6.63 -20.62
C PRO A 77 34.54 6.56 -22.05
N ILE A 78 34.00 5.40 -22.46
CA ILE A 78 33.28 5.27 -23.74
C ILE A 78 32.09 6.22 -23.76
N GLN A 79 31.88 6.85 -24.94
CA GLN A 79 30.88 7.90 -25.12
C GLN A 79 29.53 7.30 -25.52
N ILE A 80 28.65 7.05 -24.56
CA ILE A 80 27.31 6.46 -24.78
C ILE A 80 26.16 7.42 -24.46
N GLU A 81 26.43 8.60 -23.89
CA GLU A 81 25.40 9.49 -23.35
C GLU A 81 24.39 9.97 -24.41
N GLU A 82 24.90 10.52 -25.53
CA GLU A 82 24.04 11.01 -26.61
C GLU A 82 23.26 9.87 -27.27
N ARG A 83 23.93 8.73 -27.49
CA ARG A 83 23.29 7.54 -28.04
C ARG A 83 22.16 7.03 -27.14
N LEU A 84 22.40 6.96 -25.82
CA LEU A 84 21.39 6.56 -24.85
C LEU A 84 20.21 7.54 -24.84
N ARG A 85 20.47 8.84 -24.89
CA ARG A 85 19.41 9.88 -24.96
C ARG A 85 18.54 9.70 -26.20
N SER A 86 19.13 9.53 -27.37
CA SER A 86 18.43 9.24 -28.62
C SER A 86 17.58 7.96 -28.57
N LEU A 87 18.08 6.91 -27.91
CA LEU A 87 17.32 5.67 -27.72
C LEU A 87 16.12 5.89 -26.80
N LEU A 88 16.29 6.60 -25.67
CA LEU A 88 15.20 6.87 -24.72
C LEU A 88 14.10 7.76 -25.34
N ASP A 89 14.44 8.59 -26.33
CA ASP A 89 13.46 9.39 -27.06
C ASP A 89 12.69 8.58 -28.12
N SER A 90 13.30 7.53 -28.67
CA SER A 90 12.78 6.80 -29.83
C SER A 90 12.08 5.48 -29.50
N VAL A 91 12.52 4.77 -28.45
CA VAL A 91 11.96 3.48 -28.05
C VAL A 91 11.65 3.45 -26.55
N ASP A 92 10.97 2.39 -26.10
CA ASP A 92 10.72 2.20 -24.66
C ASP A 92 12.02 1.90 -23.89
N ARG A 93 12.01 2.16 -22.59
CA ARG A 93 13.18 2.04 -21.71
C ARG A 93 13.78 0.64 -21.69
N GLU A 94 12.97 -0.40 -21.75
CA GLU A 94 13.45 -1.78 -21.78
C GLU A 94 14.20 -2.11 -23.07
N SER A 95 13.68 -1.66 -24.21
CA SER A 95 14.38 -1.80 -25.51
C SER A 95 15.65 -0.96 -25.55
N ALA A 96 15.60 0.30 -25.09
CA ALA A 96 16.76 1.17 -24.98
C ALA A 96 17.86 0.54 -24.11
N SER A 97 17.46 -0.06 -22.97
CA SER A 97 18.36 -0.74 -22.03
C SER A 97 19.13 -1.89 -22.69
N ILE A 98 18.45 -2.78 -23.43
CA ILE A 98 19.09 -3.91 -24.09
C ILE A 98 20.00 -3.45 -25.23
N THR A 99 19.53 -2.48 -26.04
CA THR A 99 20.31 -1.94 -27.17
C THR A 99 21.61 -1.28 -26.68
N ILE A 100 21.51 -0.36 -25.71
CA ILE A 100 22.68 0.37 -25.22
C ILE A 100 23.64 -0.57 -24.46
N ALA A 101 23.11 -1.59 -23.74
CA ALA A 101 23.92 -2.59 -23.07
C ALA A 101 24.76 -3.37 -24.08
N THR A 102 24.14 -3.80 -25.16
CA THR A 102 24.81 -4.56 -26.25
C THR A 102 25.82 -3.69 -26.98
N GLU A 103 25.46 -2.45 -27.34
CA GLU A 103 26.37 -1.50 -28.01
C GLU A 103 27.59 -1.19 -27.12
N SER A 104 27.36 -0.92 -25.81
CA SER A 104 28.45 -0.66 -24.86
C SER A 104 29.40 -1.85 -24.69
N ALA A 105 28.86 -3.08 -24.65
CA ALA A 105 29.66 -4.28 -24.54
C ALA A 105 30.54 -4.48 -25.80
N LYS A 106 29.97 -4.24 -27.00
CA LYS A 106 30.75 -4.33 -28.27
C LYS A 106 31.87 -3.31 -28.32
N VAL A 107 31.57 -2.05 -28.03
CA VAL A 107 32.60 -0.99 -28.02
C VAL A 107 33.71 -1.29 -27.00
N MET A 108 33.34 -1.75 -25.80
CA MET A 108 34.31 -2.12 -24.78
C MET A 108 35.17 -3.30 -25.24
N HIS A 109 34.58 -4.30 -25.94
CA HIS A 109 35.29 -5.44 -26.48
C HIS A 109 36.25 -5.05 -27.59
N GLU A 110 35.84 -4.16 -28.50
CA GLU A 110 36.71 -3.64 -29.57
C GLU A 110 37.91 -2.88 -28.99
N LEU A 111 37.77 -2.20 -27.89
CA LEU A 111 38.83 -1.39 -27.26
C LEU A 111 39.78 -2.23 -26.39
N THR A 112 39.27 -3.26 -25.71
CA THR A 112 40.03 -3.99 -24.67
C THR A 112 40.39 -5.43 -25.07
N GLY A 113 39.58 -6.08 -25.93
CA GLY A 113 39.64 -7.52 -26.18
C GLY A 113 39.22 -8.42 -25.00
N ASP A 114 38.83 -7.80 -23.85
CA ASP A 114 38.42 -8.50 -22.62
C ASP A 114 36.90 -8.76 -22.61
N LEU A 115 36.53 -10.04 -22.78
CA LEU A 115 35.13 -10.46 -22.79
C LEU A 115 34.40 -10.22 -21.44
N GLN A 116 35.08 -10.52 -20.32
CA GLN A 116 34.45 -10.38 -18.99
C GLN A 116 34.14 -8.91 -18.69
N LYS A 117 35.11 -8.02 -18.90
CA LYS A 117 34.97 -6.60 -18.74
C LYS A 117 33.90 -6.02 -19.66
N SER A 118 33.85 -6.47 -20.91
CA SER A 118 32.90 -6.02 -21.92
C SER A 118 31.45 -6.35 -21.52
N ILE A 119 31.22 -7.59 -21.06
CA ILE A 119 29.90 -8.03 -20.61
C ILE A 119 29.51 -7.34 -19.29
N ASP A 120 30.44 -7.23 -18.33
CA ASP A 120 30.21 -6.53 -17.07
C ASP A 120 29.80 -5.07 -17.33
N THR A 121 30.51 -4.36 -18.21
CA THR A 121 30.14 -3.00 -18.61
C THR A 121 28.75 -2.94 -19.22
N GLY A 122 28.45 -3.75 -20.23
CA GLY A 122 27.15 -3.76 -20.88
C GLY A 122 26.00 -4.10 -19.93
N LEU A 123 26.18 -5.12 -19.09
CA LEU A 123 25.19 -5.57 -18.12
C LEU A 123 24.84 -4.46 -17.10
N ARG A 124 25.87 -3.77 -16.56
CA ARG A 124 25.67 -2.67 -15.63
C ARG A 124 25.01 -1.46 -16.27
N VAL A 125 25.37 -1.13 -17.51
CA VAL A 125 24.70 -0.06 -18.29
C VAL A 125 23.22 -0.40 -18.47
N GLY A 126 22.91 -1.63 -18.91
CA GLY A 126 21.52 -2.05 -19.08
C GLY A 126 20.71 -1.99 -17.78
N LEU A 127 21.28 -2.52 -16.68
CA LEU A 127 20.63 -2.46 -15.37
C LEU A 127 20.46 -1.04 -14.86
N ALA A 128 21.41 -0.13 -15.08
CA ALA A 128 21.29 1.27 -14.69
C ALA A 128 20.12 1.95 -15.42
N VAL A 129 19.98 1.72 -16.73
CA VAL A 129 18.85 2.26 -17.50
C VAL A 129 17.52 1.69 -17.01
N LEU A 130 17.43 0.37 -16.78
CA LEU A 130 16.21 -0.30 -16.31
C LEU A 130 15.76 0.18 -14.93
N THR A 131 16.70 0.44 -14.04
CA THR A 131 16.44 0.84 -12.65
C THR A 131 16.46 2.36 -12.45
N GLU A 132 16.43 3.15 -13.52
CA GLU A 132 16.54 4.62 -13.50
C GLU A 132 17.76 5.11 -12.73
N ALA A 133 18.87 4.41 -12.90
CA ALA A 133 20.15 4.63 -12.25
C ALA A 133 20.05 4.67 -10.70
N VAL A 134 19.21 3.77 -10.13
CA VAL A 134 19.26 3.47 -8.70
C VAL A 134 20.59 2.77 -8.40
N LEU A 135 21.37 3.36 -7.51
CA LEU A 135 22.75 2.99 -7.21
C LEU A 135 23.00 1.50 -6.96
N VAL A 136 22.15 0.89 -6.15
CA VAL A 136 22.40 -0.42 -5.56
C VAL A 136 22.38 -1.55 -6.61
N ALA A 137 21.45 -1.50 -7.56
CA ALA A 137 21.28 -2.60 -8.52
C ALA A 137 22.45 -2.78 -9.48
N PRO A 138 22.90 -1.75 -10.24
CA PRO A 138 24.01 -1.89 -11.17
C PRO A 138 25.39 -1.96 -10.50
N LEU A 139 25.57 -1.43 -9.28
CA LEU A 139 26.87 -1.41 -8.61
C LEU A 139 27.06 -2.58 -7.64
N GLU A 140 26.04 -2.89 -6.83
CA GLU A 140 26.13 -3.89 -5.76
C GLU A 140 25.33 -5.16 -6.04
N GLY A 141 24.38 -5.11 -7.00
CA GLY A 141 23.54 -6.24 -7.36
C GLY A 141 24.24 -7.28 -8.22
N ILE A 142 25.31 -6.90 -8.93
CA ILE A 142 26.20 -7.78 -9.71
C ILE A 142 27.54 -7.82 -8.99
N GLY A 143 27.94 -9.02 -8.56
CA GLY A 143 29.25 -9.26 -7.97
C GLY A 143 30.32 -9.34 -9.04
N GLU A 144 30.27 -10.38 -9.85
CA GLU A 144 31.25 -10.67 -10.90
C GLU A 144 30.57 -11.24 -12.15
N VAL A 145 31.19 -11.03 -13.29
CA VAL A 145 30.85 -11.66 -14.55
C VAL A 145 32.02 -12.58 -14.95
N ARG A 146 31.73 -13.85 -15.19
CA ARG A 146 32.77 -14.83 -15.50
C ARG A 146 32.47 -15.57 -16.80
N ILE A 147 33.51 -15.89 -17.56
CA ILE A 147 33.45 -16.80 -18.71
C ILE A 147 33.98 -18.14 -18.24
N LEU A 148 33.10 -19.12 -18.17
CA LEU A 148 33.41 -20.47 -17.72
C LEU A 148 33.30 -21.49 -18.87
N THR A 149 33.62 -22.75 -18.62
CA THR A 149 33.65 -23.80 -19.64
C THR A 149 32.62 -24.88 -19.33
N ASN A 150 31.74 -25.19 -20.29
CA ASN A 150 30.81 -26.32 -20.24
C ASN A 150 31.56 -27.64 -20.14
N GLN A 151 31.18 -28.47 -19.19
CA GLN A 151 31.85 -29.79 -19.01
C GLN A 151 31.53 -30.78 -20.10
N GLU A 152 30.41 -30.66 -20.78
CA GLU A 152 29.93 -31.59 -21.79
C GLU A 152 30.74 -31.52 -23.08
N ASP A 153 31.05 -30.30 -23.56
CA ASP A 153 31.65 -30.10 -24.89
C ASP A 153 32.83 -29.11 -24.91
N GLY A 154 33.21 -28.55 -23.75
CA GLY A 154 34.32 -27.60 -23.66
C GLY A 154 34.03 -26.21 -24.21
N SER A 155 32.78 -25.90 -24.59
CA SER A 155 32.41 -24.58 -25.07
C SER A 155 32.37 -23.56 -23.93
N SER A 156 32.65 -22.29 -24.22
CA SER A 156 32.62 -21.20 -23.21
C SER A 156 31.22 -20.70 -23.02
N PHE A 157 30.82 -20.43 -21.76
CA PHE A 157 29.53 -19.87 -21.41
C PHE A 157 29.64 -18.73 -20.41
N LEU A 158 28.58 -17.94 -20.32
CA LEU A 158 28.46 -16.79 -19.41
C LEU A 158 27.89 -17.21 -18.04
N SER A 159 28.59 -16.86 -16.96
CA SER A 159 28.14 -16.92 -15.58
C SER A 159 28.04 -15.51 -15.03
N ILE A 160 26.90 -15.16 -14.40
CA ILE A 160 26.68 -13.87 -13.75
C ILE A 160 26.47 -14.12 -12.27
N ASP A 161 27.33 -13.54 -11.45
CA ASP A 161 27.24 -13.61 -10.00
C ASP A 161 26.34 -12.50 -9.45
N PHE A 162 25.14 -12.89 -9.02
CA PHE A 162 24.17 -11.99 -8.42
C PHE A 162 24.34 -11.94 -6.91
N CYS A 163 24.36 -10.72 -6.36
CA CYS A 163 24.44 -10.48 -4.92
C CYS A 163 23.08 -10.16 -4.32
N GLY A 164 22.92 -10.31 -2.99
CA GLY A 164 21.67 -9.99 -2.28
C GLY A 164 21.08 -8.61 -2.60
N PRO A 165 21.89 -7.55 -2.74
CA PRO A 165 21.42 -6.20 -3.12
C PRO A 165 20.63 -6.11 -4.42
N ILE A 166 20.72 -7.10 -5.34
CA ILE A 166 19.89 -7.17 -6.56
C ILE A 166 18.38 -7.14 -6.25
N ARG A 167 18.00 -7.45 -5.03
CA ARG A 167 16.61 -7.33 -4.55
C ARG A 167 16.05 -5.91 -4.68
N ALA A 168 16.91 -4.90 -4.56
CA ALA A 168 16.52 -3.50 -4.72
C ALA A 168 16.02 -3.15 -6.13
N ALA A 169 16.49 -3.87 -7.15
CA ALA A 169 16.06 -3.70 -8.54
C ALA A 169 14.61 -4.16 -8.80
N GLY A 170 14.08 -5.04 -7.93
CA GLY A 170 12.80 -5.71 -8.13
C GLY A 170 12.87 -6.86 -9.16
N GLY A 171 11.93 -7.81 -9.05
CA GLY A 171 11.98 -9.07 -9.81
C GLY A 171 12.05 -8.92 -11.35
N THR A 172 11.44 -7.89 -11.92
CA THR A 172 11.50 -7.66 -13.37
C THR A 172 12.93 -7.33 -13.81
N ALA A 173 13.62 -6.42 -13.11
CA ALA A 173 15.00 -6.05 -13.47
C ALA A 173 15.98 -7.18 -13.16
N GLN A 174 15.72 -8.02 -12.14
CA GLN A 174 16.50 -9.24 -11.88
C GLN A 174 16.47 -10.20 -13.08
N ALA A 175 15.29 -10.51 -13.59
CA ALA A 175 15.14 -11.39 -14.75
C ALA A 175 15.64 -10.74 -16.05
N MET A 176 15.45 -9.43 -16.21
CA MET A 176 15.99 -8.68 -17.34
C MET A 176 17.52 -8.64 -17.34
N GLY A 177 18.18 -8.66 -16.18
CA GLY A 177 19.64 -8.80 -16.09
C GLY A 177 20.13 -10.08 -16.72
N VAL A 178 19.42 -11.20 -16.52
CA VAL A 178 19.73 -12.48 -17.17
C VAL A 178 19.49 -12.41 -18.69
N LEU A 179 18.39 -11.77 -19.12
CA LEU A 179 18.06 -11.60 -20.54
C LEU A 179 19.09 -10.70 -21.26
N ILE A 180 19.49 -9.58 -20.64
CA ILE A 180 20.54 -8.70 -21.17
C ILE A 180 21.85 -9.48 -21.31
N GLY A 181 22.23 -10.26 -20.30
CA GLY A 181 23.39 -11.12 -20.35
C GLY A 181 23.34 -12.11 -21.52
N ASP A 182 22.15 -12.73 -21.76
CA ASP A 182 21.96 -13.64 -22.90
C ASP A 182 22.10 -12.94 -24.27
N VAL A 183 21.54 -11.74 -24.40
CA VAL A 183 21.65 -10.97 -25.65
C VAL A 183 23.13 -10.58 -25.92
N ILE A 184 23.81 -10.05 -24.88
CA ILE A 184 25.23 -9.66 -25.01
C ILE A 184 26.12 -10.87 -25.36
N ARG A 185 25.96 -12.05 -24.69
CA ARG A 185 26.76 -13.22 -24.95
C ARG A 185 26.61 -13.68 -26.41
N ARG A 186 25.39 -13.64 -26.96
CA ARG A 186 25.11 -14.01 -28.38
C ARG A 186 25.84 -13.11 -29.35
N GLU A 187 25.79 -11.81 -29.09
CA GLU A 187 26.48 -10.83 -29.94
C GLU A 187 28.00 -10.91 -29.87
N LEU A 188 28.52 -11.41 -28.75
CA LEU A 188 29.97 -11.65 -28.58
C LEU A 188 30.39 -13.10 -28.91
N GLY A 189 29.50 -13.94 -29.44
CA GLY A 189 29.78 -15.29 -29.90
C GLY A 189 30.09 -16.32 -28.80
N ILE A 190 29.54 -16.14 -27.59
CA ILE A 190 29.69 -17.04 -26.45
C ILE A 190 28.54 -18.05 -26.45
N ASP A 191 28.80 -19.33 -26.21
CA ASP A 191 27.81 -20.40 -26.19
C ASP A 191 26.90 -20.33 -24.96
N ARG A 192 25.78 -21.06 -25.03
CA ARG A 192 24.86 -21.17 -23.93
C ARG A 192 25.40 -22.03 -22.79
N TYR A 193 24.97 -21.74 -21.58
CA TYR A 193 25.20 -22.58 -20.42
C TYR A 193 24.50 -23.95 -20.56
N LYS A 194 25.21 -25.01 -20.18
CA LYS A 194 24.75 -26.41 -20.13
C LYS A 194 25.05 -26.94 -18.73
N PRO A 195 24.03 -26.94 -17.82
CA PRO A 195 24.25 -27.34 -16.44
C PRO A 195 24.54 -28.85 -16.32
N SER A 196 25.44 -29.21 -15.45
CA SER A 196 25.59 -30.57 -14.96
C SER A 196 24.47 -30.94 -13.99
N GLU A 197 24.20 -32.24 -13.81
CA GLU A 197 23.21 -32.72 -12.87
C GLU A 197 23.50 -32.24 -11.44
N GLY A 198 24.77 -32.21 -11.04
CA GLY A 198 25.20 -31.70 -9.74
C GLY A 198 24.86 -30.23 -9.51
N GLU A 199 24.99 -29.39 -10.54
CA GLU A 199 24.63 -27.96 -10.46
C GLU A 199 23.12 -27.76 -10.30
N VAL A 200 22.30 -28.55 -11.00
CA VAL A 200 20.85 -28.52 -10.89
C VAL A 200 20.40 -28.89 -9.48
N GLU A 201 20.87 -30.03 -8.97
CA GLU A 201 20.51 -30.53 -7.64
C GLU A 201 21.02 -29.61 -6.52
N ARG A 202 22.19 -28.97 -6.70
CA ARG A 202 22.70 -27.96 -5.77
C ARG A 202 21.74 -26.79 -5.60
N VAL A 203 21.23 -26.24 -6.69
CA VAL A 203 20.28 -25.11 -6.63
C VAL A 203 18.97 -25.55 -5.98
N LYS A 204 18.48 -26.76 -6.29
CA LYS A 204 17.28 -27.34 -5.65
C LYS A 204 17.45 -27.51 -4.14
N GLU A 205 18.62 -28.01 -3.68
CA GLU A 205 18.95 -28.14 -2.25
C GLU A 205 19.00 -26.78 -1.55
N GLU A 206 19.59 -25.75 -2.20
CA GLU A 206 19.61 -24.38 -1.65
C GLU A 206 18.20 -23.84 -1.43
N PHE A 207 17.26 -24.02 -2.38
CA PHE A 207 15.86 -23.64 -2.23
C PHE A 207 15.16 -24.41 -1.09
N GLY A 208 15.46 -25.68 -0.92
CA GLY A 208 14.92 -26.51 0.16
C GLY A 208 15.36 -26.04 1.56
N LEU A 209 16.59 -25.61 1.69
CA LEU A 209 17.19 -25.18 2.95
C LEU A 209 16.97 -23.71 3.29
N TYR A 210 16.72 -22.85 2.29
CA TYR A 210 16.57 -21.42 2.52
C TYR A 210 15.32 -21.06 3.34
N ARG A 211 15.52 -20.37 4.44
CA ARG A 211 14.46 -19.90 5.36
C ARG A 211 14.16 -18.41 5.27
N GLY A 212 14.87 -17.68 4.42
CA GLY A 212 14.62 -16.25 4.20
C GLY A 212 13.30 -16.00 3.46
N GLY A 213 12.79 -14.76 3.56
CA GLY A 213 11.53 -14.37 2.92
C GLY A 213 11.70 -14.18 1.42
N LEU A 214 11.27 -15.15 0.61
CA LEU A 214 11.06 -15.00 -0.84
C LEU A 214 9.61 -14.58 -1.11
N GLN A 215 9.40 -13.73 -2.11
CA GLN A 215 8.03 -13.35 -2.55
C GLN A 215 7.31 -14.52 -3.23
N TYR A 216 8.06 -15.43 -3.82
CA TYR A 216 7.61 -16.67 -4.43
C TYR A 216 8.56 -17.80 -4.05
N LYS A 217 8.04 -18.95 -3.69
CA LYS A 217 8.82 -20.16 -3.44
C LYS A 217 8.49 -21.17 -4.53
N PRO A 218 9.37 -21.30 -5.56
CA PRO A 218 9.09 -22.22 -6.65
C PRO A 218 9.16 -23.67 -6.16
N PRO A 219 8.32 -24.57 -6.72
CA PRO A 219 8.46 -26.00 -6.51
C PRO A 219 9.74 -26.52 -7.19
N PRO A 220 10.29 -27.67 -6.74
CA PRO A 220 11.55 -28.22 -7.28
C PRO A 220 11.56 -28.40 -8.80
N GLU A 221 10.42 -28.71 -9.40
CA GLU A 221 10.28 -28.92 -10.86
C GLU A 221 10.44 -27.62 -11.65
N GLU A 222 10.03 -26.48 -11.09
CA GLU A 222 10.25 -25.17 -11.73
C GLU A 222 11.71 -24.74 -11.63
N VAL A 223 12.34 -25.01 -10.50
CA VAL A 223 13.78 -24.75 -10.31
C VAL A 223 14.58 -25.59 -11.29
N ASP A 224 14.29 -26.89 -11.40
CA ASP A 224 14.90 -27.82 -12.33
C ASP A 224 14.78 -27.32 -13.77
N MET A 225 13.58 -26.98 -14.21
CA MET A 225 13.30 -26.47 -15.56
C MET A 225 14.11 -25.19 -15.86
N ILE A 226 14.13 -24.23 -14.95
CA ILE A 226 14.84 -22.95 -15.16
C ILE A 226 16.34 -23.17 -15.24
N VAL A 227 16.92 -23.90 -14.29
CA VAL A 227 18.37 -24.12 -14.27
C VAL A 227 18.83 -24.84 -15.54
N ARG A 228 18.06 -25.84 -16.02
CA ARG A 228 18.39 -26.58 -17.24
C ARG A 228 18.22 -25.77 -18.53
N ALA A 229 17.25 -24.90 -18.57
CA ALA A 229 16.88 -24.19 -19.79
C ALA A 229 17.48 -22.78 -19.90
N CYS A 230 17.89 -22.17 -18.80
CA CYS A 230 18.44 -20.81 -18.81
C CYS A 230 19.76 -20.76 -19.61
N PRO A 231 19.88 -19.86 -20.60
CA PRO A 231 21.07 -19.80 -21.46
C PRO A 231 22.31 -19.18 -20.78
N VAL A 232 22.14 -18.58 -19.59
CA VAL A 232 23.16 -17.95 -18.75
C VAL A 232 23.17 -18.61 -17.39
N MET A 233 24.32 -18.89 -16.82
CA MET A 233 24.38 -19.38 -15.44
C MET A 233 24.08 -18.26 -14.45
N VAL A 234 23.00 -18.43 -13.70
CA VAL A 234 22.69 -17.57 -12.55
C VAL A 234 23.50 -18.07 -11.36
N ASN A 235 24.52 -17.33 -10.96
CA ASN A 235 25.48 -17.70 -9.92
C ASN A 235 25.61 -16.61 -8.85
N GLY A 236 26.53 -16.78 -7.88
CA GLY A 236 26.77 -15.81 -6.82
C GLY A 236 27.56 -16.38 -5.65
N GLU A 237 27.99 -15.52 -4.76
CA GLU A 237 28.67 -15.92 -3.53
C GLU A 237 27.72 -16.50 -2.47
N GLY A 238 28.23 -17.41 -1.66
CA GLY A 238 27.53 -17.98 -0.50
C GLY A 238 27.44 -16.97 0.66
N THR A 239 26.28 -16.33 0.79
CA THR A 239 26.05 -15.25 1.78
C THR A 239 25.33 -15.73 3.04
N GLU A 240 24.59 -16.82 3.01
CA GLU A 240 23.84 -17.34 4.14
C GLU A 240 24.73 -18.18 5.08
N ARG A 241 24.35 -18.24 6.34
CA ARG A 241 25.10 -19.05 7.34
C ARG A 241 24.81 -20.55 7.23
N ILE A 242 23.78 -20.92 6.48
CA ILE A 242 23.36 -22.30 6.26
C ILE A 242 24.17 -22.87 5.12
N GLU A 243 24.67 -24.10 5.30
CA GLU A 243 25.42 -24.85 4.29
C GLU A 243 24.58 -26.00 3.73
N VAL A 244 24.76 -26.29 2.45
CA VAL A 244 24.21 -27.51 1.83
C VAL A 244 24.93 -28.75 2.36
N ALA A 245 24.23 -29.86 2.40
CA ALA A 245 24.78 -31.12 2.91
C ALA A 245 25.19 -32.09 1.78
N GLY A 246 24.37 -32.15 0.72
CA GLY A 246 24.51 -33.13 -0.35
C GLY A 246 25.50 -32.71 -1.45
N TYR A 247 25.34 -31.51 -1.96
CA TYR A 247 26.05 -31.00 -3.14
C TYR A 247 27.01 -29.86 -2.77
N ARG A 248 28.02 -30.17 -1.93
CA ARG A 248 28.99 -29.18 -1.42
C ARG A 248 30.02 -28.77 -2.47
N GLU A 249 30.56 -29.74 -3.16
CA GLU A 249 31.59 -29.55 -4.20
C GLU A 249 30.97 -29.83 -5.58
N VAL A 250 30.59 -28.78 -6.24
CA VAL A 250 29.97 -28.83 -7.58
C VAL A 250 30.77 -27.94 -8.49
N PRO A 251 31.07 -28.37 -9.72
CA PRO A 251 31.75 -27.52 -10.69
C PRO A 251 31.08 -26.16 -10.85
N ASN A 252 31.87 -25.14 -11.10
CA ASN A 252 31.42 -23.74 -11.31
C ASN A 252 30.70 -23.08 -10.15
N ILE A 253 30.54 -23.77 -9.02
CA ILE A 253 29.88 -23.21 -7.80
C ILE A 253 30.87 -23.27 -6.65
N GLU A 254 31.26 -22.11 -6.15
CA GLU A 254 32.21 -21.99 -5.05
C GLU A 254 31.55 -22.09 -3.67
N GLY A 255 32.14 -22.90 -2.78
CA GLY A 255 31.75 -23.03 -1.40
C GLY A 255 30.45 -23.81 -1.15
N SER A 256 30.15 -24.06 0.11
CA SER A 256 28.98 -24.85 0.58
C SER A 256 27.77 -24.02 1.03
N ARG A 257 27.91 -22.70 1.13
CA ARG A 257 26.86 -21.81 1.65
C ARG A 257 25.79 -21.49 0.61
N ILE A 258 24.59 -21.19 1.10
CA ILE A 258 23.46 -20.79 0.27
C ILE A 258 23.72 -19.42 -0.35
N ARG A 259 23.48 -19.30 -1.66
CA ARG A 259 23.68 -18.09 -2.48
C ARG A 259 22.39 -17.31 -2.62
N GLN A 260 22.15 -16.32 -1.74
CA GLN A 260 20.91 -15.56 -1.71
C GLN A 260 20.57 -14.87 -3.06
N GLY A 261 21.57 -14.31 -3.75
CA GLY A 261 21.37 -13.65 -5.06
C GLY A 261 20.76 -14.59 -6.10
N VAL A 262 21.25 -15.84 -6.16
CA VAL A 262 20.72 -16.89 -7.07
C VAL A 262 19.24 -17.17 -6.79
N LEU A 263 18.90 -17.37 -5.50
CA LEU A 263 17.53 -17.68 -5.11
C LEU A 263 16.56 -16.53 -5.44
N LEU A 264 17.00 -15.29 -5.26
CA LEU A 264 16.21 -14.10 -5.60
C LEU A 264 15.94 -14.01 -7.11
N VAL A 265 16.98 -14.14 -7.94
CA VAL A 265 16.86 -14.03 -9.40
C VAL A 265 15.99 -15.14 -9.98
N ILE A 266 16.16 -16.38 -9.53
CA ILE A 266 15.34 -17.50 -10.01
C ILE A 266 13.90 -17.37 -9.52
N ALA A 267 13.65 -17.19 -8.22
CA ALA A 267 12.30 -17.18 -7.65
C ALA A 267 11.51 -15.90 -7.94
N GLU A 268 12.09 -14.75 -7.56
CA GLU A 268 11.40 -13.45 -7.67
C GLU A 268 11.52 -12.84 -9.08
N GLY A 269 12.59 -13.20 -9.81
CA GLY A 269 12.83 -12.79 -11.19
C GLY A 269 12.19 -13.75 -12.20
N LEU A 270 12.83 -14.86 -12.49
CA LEU A 270 12.48 -15.74 -13.61
C LEU A 270 11.13 -16.46 -13.42
N CYS A 271 10.84 -17.00 -12.22
CA CYS A 271 9.54 -17.64 -11.96
C CYS A 271 8.41 -16.60 -11.85
N LEU A 272 8.52 -15.68 -10.91
CA LEU A 272 7.41 -14.78 -10.57
C LEU A 272 7.10 -13.78 -11.69
N LYS A 273 8.09 -13.36 -12.48
CA LYS A 273 7.92 -12.39 -13.57
C LYS A 273 7.89 -13.01 -14.96
N ALA A 274 7.83 -14.34 -15.07
CA ALA A 274 7.75 -15.06 -16.34
C ALA A 274 6.76 -14.41 -17.37
N PRO A 275 5.53 -14.03 -17.02
CA PRO A 275 4.61 -13.39 -17.98
C PRO A 275 5.08 -12.04 -18.50
N LYS A 276 5.88 -11.29 -17.73
CA LYS A 276 6.47 -10.02 -18.18
C LYS A 276 7.67 -10.26 -19.10
N ILE A 277 8.55 -11.17 -18.70
CA ILE A 277 9.74 -11.50 -19.47
C ILE A 277 9.34 -12.09 -20.82
N LYS A 278 8.33 -12.97 -20.88
CA LYS A 278 7.77 -13.46 -22.13
C LYS A 278 7.38 -12.34 -23.10
N LYS A 279 6.73 -11.30 -22.63
CA LYS A 279 6.39 -10.14 -23.49
C LYS A 279 7.62 -9.45 -24.05
N HIS A 280 8.72 -9.39 -23.29
CA HIS A 280 9.98 -8.81 -23.78
C HIS A 280 10.69 -9.73 -24.75
N THR A 281 10.77 -11.04 -24.48
CA THR A 281 11.39 -12.01 -25.39
C THR A 281 10.63 -12.14 -26.71
N ASP A 282 9.30 -12.16 -26.66
CA ASP A 282 8.43 -12.19 -27.86
C ASP A 282 8.63 -10.92 -28.73
N ARG A 283 8.64 -9.74 -28.10
CA ARG A 283 8.81 -8.45 -28.78
C ARG A 283 10.18 -8.29 -29.42
N LEU A 284 11.21 -8.78 -28.77
CA LEU A 284 12.60 -8.68 -29.20
C LEU A 284 13.02 -9.85 -30.10
N GLY A 285 12.17 -10.86 -30.27
CA GLY A 285 12.43 -12.02 -31.08
C GLY A 285 13.60 -12.88 -30.53
N VAL A 286 13.84 -12.88 -29.21
CA VAL A 286 14.95 -13.64 -28.60
C VAL A 286 14.55 -15.10 -28.48
N GLN A 287 15.23 -15.96 -29.28
CA GLN A 287 15.02 -17.42 -29.27
C GLN A 287 15.67 -18.09 -28.05
N GLY A 288 15.17 -19.30 -27.66
CA GLY A 288 15.74 -20.10 -26.57
C GLY A 288 15.25 -19.72 -25.18
N TRP A 289 14.19 -18.92 -25.11
CA TRP A 289 13.47 -18.53 -23.88
C TRP A 289 12.08 -19.19 -23.79
N GLU A 290 11.81 -20.22 -24.59
CA GLU A 290 10.50 -20.89 -24.65
C GLU A 290 10.13 -21.60 -23.33
N PHE A 291 11.10 -21.91 -22.47
CA PHE A 291 10.85 -22.45 -21.12
C PHE A 291 10.02 -21.52 -20.25
N ILE A 292 10.08 -20.20 -20.49
CA ILE A 292 9.25 -19.21 -19.79
C ILE A 292 7.75 -19.38 -20.12
N ASP A 293 7.38 -19.94 -21.28
CA ASP A 293 6.00 -20.13 -21.68
C ASP A 293 5.25 -21.07 -20.74
N THR A 294 5.92 -22.11 -20.28
CA THR A 294 5.35 -23.08 -19.31
C THR A 294 5.10 -22.41 -17.96
N LEU A 295 5.98 -21.52 -17.51
CA LEU A 295 5.83 -20.75 -16.27
C LEU A 295 4.77 -19.65 -16.41
N ALA A 296 4.70 -18.99 -17.56
CA ALA A 296 3.73 -17.94 -17.85
C ALA A 296 2.30 -18.47 -18.00
N SER A 297 2.14 -19.71 -18.50
CA SER A 297 0.83 -20.35 -18.69
C SER A 297 0.21 -20.87 -17.39
N LYS A 298 0.99 -21.30 -16.41
CA LYS A 298 0.51 -21.72 -15.08
C LYS A 298 -0.18 -20.59 -14.30
N GLY A 299 0.03 -19.33 -14.66
CA GLY A 299 -0.70 -18.17 -14.11
C GLY A 299 -2.08 -17.91 -14.74
N LYS A 300 -2.52 -18.73 -15.69
CA LYS A 300 -3.76 -18.57 -16.44
C LYS A 300 -4.59 -19.84 -16.45
N SER A 301 -5.01 -20.32 -15.28
CA SER A 301 -6.17 -21.23 -15.27
C SER A 301 -7.39 -20.40 -15.70
N GLU A 302 -8.16 -20.90 -16.66
CA GLU A 302 -9.37 -20.26 -17.18
C GLU A 302 -10.38 -20.00 -16.04
N ASP A 303 -10.40 -20.84 -15.02
CA ASP A 303 -11.16 -20.64 -13.77
C ASP A 303 -10.79 -19.36 -13.01
N GLN A 304 -9.53 -18.87 -13.11
CA GLN A 304 -9.14 -17.58 -12.50
C GLN A 304 -9.58 -16.35 -13.32
N LYS A 305 -9.82 -16.49 -14.63
CA LYS A 305 -10.34 -15.38 -15.44
C LYS A 305 -11.83 -15.16 -15.21
N GLU A 306 -12.63 -16.22 -15.06
CA GLU A 306 -14.04 -16.10 -14.70
C GLU A 306 -14.24 -15.69 -13.23
N SER A 307 -13.40 -16.15 -12.31
CA SER A 307 -13.47 -15.75 -10.91
C SER A 307 -13.01 -14.30 -10.69
N LYS A 308 -12.06 -13.76 -11.51
CA LYS A 308 -11.60 -12.37 -11.42
C LYS A 308 -12.65 -11.33 -11.78
N LEU A 309 -13.62 -11.68 -12.61
CA LEU A 309 -14.77 -10.83 -12.96
C LEU A 309 -15.95 -10.95 -11.98
N LYS A 310 -16.02 -12.05 -11.21
CA LYS A 310 -17.13 -12.35 -10.30
C LYS A 310 -16.90 -12.00 -8.82
N GLN A 311 -15.66 -11.80 -8.38
CA GLN A 311 -15.38 -11.43 -6.97
C GLN A 311 -15.46 -9.91 -6.78
N ARG A 312 -16.69 -9.41 -6.51
CA ARG A 312 -16.91 -8.03 -6.02
C ARG A 312 -16.63 -7.88 -4.52
N TYR A 313 -16.52 -8.98 -3.79
CA TYR A 313 -16.19 -8.99 -2.37
C TYR A 313 -14.68 -9.02 -2.15
N VAL A 314 -14.20 -8.01 -1.45
CA VAL A 314 -12.78 -7.87 -1.10
C VAL A 314 -12.55 -8.57 0.23
N LYS A 315 -12.04 -9.82 0.20
CA LYS A 315 -11.74 -10.58 1.44
C LYS A 315 -10.68 -9.84 2.28
N PRO A 316 -10.89 -9.70 3.61
CA PRO A 316 -9.89 -9.13 4.51
C PRO A 316 -8.54 -9.83 4.39
N ASP A 317 -7.44 -9.05 4.42
CA ASP A 317 -6.07 -9.57 4.34
C ASP A 317 -5.27 -9.20 5.61
N SER A 318 -5.28 -10.08 6.60
CA SER A 318 -4.61 -9.87 7.89
C SER A 318 -3.08 -10.00 7.85
N ARG A 319 -2.46 -10.31 6.70
CA ARG A 319 -1.00 -10.54 6.62
C ARG A 319 -0.17 -9.33 7.02
N TYR A 320 -0.69 -8.11 6.89
CA TYR A 320 0.00 -6.91 7.37
C TYR A 320 0.03 -6.81 8.90
N MET A 321 -0.85 -7.52 9.61
CA MET A 321 -0.89 -7.63 11.07
C MET A 321 0.17 -8.58 11.63
N GLY A 322 0.79 -9.42 10.80
CA GLY A 322 1.91 -10.26 11.23
C GLY A 322 3.08 -9.41 11.70
N ASP A 323 3.80 -9.87 12.72
CA ASP A 323 4.94 -9.18 13.33
C ASP A 323 4.58 -7.81 13.94
N ILE A 324 3.55 -7.75 14.78
CA ILE A 324 3.26 -6.54 15.57
C ILE A 324 4.42 -6.30 16.53
N ILE A 325 5.05 -5.14 16.38
CA ILE A 325 6.23 -4.76 17.16
C ILE A 325 5.82 -3.64 18.11
N ALA A 326 6.25 -3.74 19.36
CA ALA A 326 6.05 -2.69 20.36
C ALA A 326 6.49 -1.31 19.80
N GLY A 327 5.65 -0.31 19.97
CA GLY A 327 5.88 1.02 19.44
C GLY A 327 5.51 1.25 17.99
N ARG A 328 4.84 0.29 17.36
CA ARG A 328 4.31 0.42 16.01
C ARG A 328 2.81 0.13 16.02
N PRO A 329 1.98 1.13 16.27
CA PRO A 329 0.56 0.95 16.44
C PRO A 329 -0.11 0.42 15.17
N VAL A 330 -1.23 -0.26 15.36
CA VAL A 330 -2.20 -0.61 14.35
C VAL A 330 -3.19 0.55 14.26
N PHE A 331 -3.41 1.05 13.05
CA PHE A 331 -4.30 2.18 12.76
C PHE A 331 -5.67 1.75 12.24
N GLY A 332 -5.85 0.50 11.90
CA GLY A 332 -7.10 -0.06 11.45
C GLY A 332 -7.01 -1.55 11.20
N GLU A 333 -8.07 -2.27 11.48
CA GLU A 333 -8.20 -3.70 11.21
C GLU A 333 -8.46 -3.99 9.72
N PRO A 334 -8.23 -5.25 9.26
CA PRO A 334 -8.40 -5.61 7.86
C PRO A 334 -9.83 -5.40 7.37
N SER A 335 -10.00 -4.51 6.39
CA SER A 335 -11.28 -4.23 5.70
C SER A 335 -12.48 -3.96 6.61
N LYS A 336 -12.25 -3.46 7.84
CA LYS A 336 -13.30 -3.17 8.81
C LYS A 336 -13.63 -1.67 8.91
N PRO A 337 -14.81 -1.30 9.42
CA PRO A 337 -15.12 0.07 9.85
C PRO A 337 -14.04 0.63 10.77
N GLY A 338 -13.84 1.94 10.74
CA GLY A 338 -12.75 2.61 11.45
C GLY A 338 -11.43 2.68 10.65
N GLY A 339 -11.24 1.83 9.64
CA GLY A 339 -10.10 1.89 8.72
C GLY A 339 -10.21 3.02 7.69
N PHE A 340 -9.13 3.20 6.90
CA PHE A 340 -9.10 4.22 5.85
C PHE A 340 -9.98 3.85 4.65
N ARG A 341 -10.71 4.82 4.11
CA ARG A 341 -11.51 4.67 2.88
C ARG A 341 -10.62 4.80 1.65
N LEU A 342 -10.60 3.78 0.79
CA LEU A 342 -9.74 3.75 -0.40
C LEU A 342 -10.16 4.79 -1.44
N ARG A 343 -9.17 5.59 -1.88
CA ARG A 343 -9.27 6.49 -3.01
C ARG A 343 -8.08 6.31 -3.93
N TYR A 344 -8.31 6.21 -5.22
CA TYR A 344 -7.22 6.15 -6.20
C TYR A 344 -6.75 7.55 -6.60
N GLY A 345 -5.44 7.72 -6.68
CA GLY A 345 -4.82 8.96 -7.09
C GLY A 345 -3.31 8.88 -7.06
N ARG A 346 -2.65 10.01 -7.30
CA ARG A 346 -1.20 10.10 -7.27
C ARG A 346 -0.75 10.81 -6.01
N SER A 347 -0.10 10.07 -5.13
CA SER A 347 0.73 10.63 -4.08
C SER A 347 2.17 10.26 -4.40
N ARG A 348 3.06 11.25 -4.49
CA ARG A 348 4.45 11.02 -4.89
C ARG A 348 5.40 11.40 -3.79
N THR A 349 6.27 10.43 -3.45
CA THR A 349 7.56 10.69 -2.85
C THR A 349 8.64 10.23 -3.84
N THR A 350 9.84 10.79 -3.74
CA THR A 350 10.96 10.41 -4.60
C THR A 350 11.33 8.94 -4.38
N GLY A 351 10.96 8.07 -5.33
CA GLY A 351 11.42 6.68 -5.41
C GLY A 351 10.78 5.67 -4.45
N LEU A 352 9.83 6.07 -3.61
CA LEU A 352 9.12 5.16 -2.70
C LEU A 352 7.63 5.09 -3.04
N ALA A 353 7.01 3.94 -2.77
CA ALA A 353 5.57 3.81 -2.73
C ALA A 353 5.00 4.82 -1.73
N ALA A 354 3.98 5.59 -2.13
CA ALA A 354 3.42 6.65 -1.32
C ALA A 354 1.93 6.43 -1.05
N ALA A 355 1.52 6.76 0.17
CA ALA A 355 0.13 6.85 0.59
C ALA A 355 -0.17 8.28 1.04
N GLY A 356 -1.16 8.92 0.41
CA GLY A 356 -1.61 10.25 0.78
C GLY A 356 -2.66 10.19 1.88
N LEU A 357 -2.48 10.97 2.93
CA LEU A 357 -3.44 11.13 4.01
C LEU A 357 -3.76 12.61 4.22
N ASN A 358 -4.98 12.88 4.67
CA ASN A 358 -5.31 14.22 5.15
C ASN A 358 -4.43 14.56 6.38
N PRO A 359 -3.92 15.81 6.53
CA PRO A 359 -3.15 16.21 7.70
C PRO A 359 -3.85 15.90 9.04
N ALA A 360 -5.17 16.15 9.15
CA ALA A 360 -5.93 15.81 10.34
C ALA A 360 -5.92 14.29 10.64
N SER A 361 -5.99 13.42 9.59
CA SER A 361 -5.85 11.98 9.76
C SER A 361 -4.46 11.58 10.26
N MET A 362 -3.41 12.27 9.83
CA MET A 362 -2.06 12.00 10.34
C MET A 362 -1.94 12.33 11.84
N HIS A 363 -2.55 13.43 12.28
CA HIS A 363 -2.62 13.78 13.70
C HIS A 363 -3.49 12.79 14.51
N ALA A 364 -4.62 12.36 13.94
CA ALA A 364 -5.53 11.38 14.55
C ALA A 364 -4.87 10.02 14.85
N MET A 365 -3.80 9.69 14.12
CA MET A 365 -3.00 8.48 14.38
C MET A 365 -2.01 8.66 15.55
N GLY A 366 -2.34 9.44 16.55
CA GLY A 366 -1.59 9.59 17.81
C GLY A 366 -0.23 10.25 17.65
N GLY A 367 -0.01 11.03 16.61
CA GLY A 367 1.27 11.68 16.33
C GLY A 367 2.37 10.73 15.83
N PHE A 368 2.04 9.45 15.53
CA PHE A 368 2.99 8.48 15.00
C PHE A 368 3.35 8.71 13.52
N LEU A 369 2.49 9.39 12.77
CA LEU A 369 2.68 9.62 11.35
C LEU A 369 3.20 11.02 11.10
N SER A 370 4.45 11.11 10.63
CA SER A 370 5.05 12.31 10.03
C SER A 370 5.29 12.08 8.54
N VAL A 371 5.60 13.14 7.80
CA VAL A 371 5.91 13.03 6.37
C VAL A 371 7.07 12.05 6.16
N GLY A 372 6.87 11.09 5.29
CA GLY A 372 7.85 10.06 4.99
C GLY A 372 7.87 8.86 5.94
N THR A 373 7.07 8.87 7.03
CA THR A 373 6.91 7.69 7.87
C THR A 373 6.37 6.54 7.04
N GLN A 374 6.94 5.34 7.20
CA GLN A 374 6.43 4.17 6.53
C GLN A 374 5.19 3.62 7.25
N MET A 375 4.14 3.42 6.49
CA MET A 375 2.90 2.77 6.92
C MET A 375 2.70 1.49 6.11
N LYS A 376 2.53 0.36 6.77
CA LYS A 376 2.20 -0.90 6.10
C LYS A 376 0.70 -1.01 5.99
N ILE A 377 0.21 -1.08 4.78
CA ILE A 377 -1.22 -1.08 4.46
C ILE A 377 -1.65 -2.48 4.00
N GLU A 378 -2.89 -2.82 4.31
CA GLU A 378 -3.51 -4.11 3.94
C GLU A 378 -3.39 -4.36 2.44
N ARG A 379 -3.69 -3.33 1.64
CA ARG A 379 -3.63 -3.38 0.18
C ARG A 379 -2.92 -2.12 -0.34
N PRO A 380 -1.99 -2.29 -1.21
CA PRO A 380 -1.49 -3.50 -1.90
C PRO A 380 -0.61 -4.44 -1.07
N GLY A 381 -0.43 -4.22 0.22
CA GLY A 381 0.28 -5.12 1.14
C GLY A 381 1.75 -4.78 1.37
N LYS A 382 2.24 -3.63 0.87
CA LYS A 382 3.59 -3.12 1.11
C LYS A 382 3.59 -1.91 2.05
N ALA A 383 4.77 -1.60 2.58
CA ALA A 383 4.99 -0.35 3.28
C ALA A 383 5.04 0.81 2.27
N CYS A 384 4.28 1.86 2.55
CA CYS A 384 4.23 3.09 1.77
C CYS A 384 4.71 4.25 2.64
N ALA A 385 5.39 5.23 2.05
CA ALA A 385 5.72 6.47 2.73
C ALA A 385 4.48 7.37 2.82
N VAL A 386 4.18 7.86 4.01
CA VAL A 386 3.04 8.75 4.23
C VAL A 386 3.35 10.16 3.75
N THR A 387 2.42 10.74 3.00
CA THR A 387 2.51 12.13 2.53
C THR A 387 1.22 12.89 2.86
N PRO A 388 1.31 14.13 3.34
CA PRO A 388 0.12 14.95 3.51
C PRO A 388 -0.51 15.26 2.16
N THR A 389 -1.83 15.14 2.08
CA THR A 389 -2.60 15.35 0.86
C THR A 389 -3.84 16.17 1.17
N SER A 390 -3.97 17.32 0.52
CA SER A 390 -5.16 18.16 0.60
C SER A 390 -6.26 17.69 -0.35
N GLY A 391 -7.51 18.07 -0.08
CA GLY A 391 -8.66 17.78 -0.94
C GLY A 391 -9.11 16.32 -0.90
N ILE A 392 -8.74 15.60 0.15
CA ILE A 392 -9.32 14.31 0.55
C ILE A 392 -9.92 14.45 1.95
N ASP A 393 -10.89 13.59 2.26
CA ASP A 393 -11.59 13.64 3.54
C ASP A 393 -10.67 13.24 4.70
N GLY A 394 -10.72 14.04 5.76
CA GLY A 394 -10.12 13.75 7.05
C GLY A 394 -10.95 12.78 7.89
N PRO A 395 -10.58 12.55 9.15
CA PRO A 395 -11.25 11.62 10.04
C PRO A 395 -12.64 12.12 10.43
N LEU A 396 -13.58 11.18 10.63
CA LEU A 396 -14.83 11.41 11.36
C LEU A 396 -14.60 11.08 12.84
N VAL A 397 -14.98 11.98 13.70
CA VAL A 397 -14.77 11.86 15.15
C VAL A 397 -16.05 12.08 15.92
N LEU A 398 -16.13 11.41 17.05
CA LEU A 398 -17.14 11.63 18.07
C LEU A 398 -16.49 12.46 19.16
N LEU A 399 -17.09 13.60 19.50
CA LEU A 399 -16.64 14.46 20.59
C LEU A 399 -17.27 14.03 21.94
N GLU A 400 -16.67 14.44 23.05
CA GLU A 400 -17.16 14.17 24.41
C GLU A 400 -18.57 14.74 24.66
N ASN A 401 -18.94 15.84 23.98
CA ASN A 401 -20.30 16.42 24.06
C ASN A 401 -21.33 15.65 23.21
N GLY A 402 -20.87 14.62 22.47
CA GLY A 402 -21.68 13.80 21.60
C GLY A 402 -21.81 14.31 20.17
N ASP A 403 -21.17 15.40 19.78
CA ASP A 403 -21.17 15.86 18.39
C ASP A 403 -20.36 14.90 17.51
N PHE A 404 -20.90 14.59 16.34
CA PHE A 404 -20.26 13.73 15.35
C PHE A 404 -19.88 14.56 14.13
N ILE A 405 -18.59 14.79 13.92
CA ILE A 405 -18.08 15.77 12.96
C ILE A 405 -16.88 15.22 12.16
N ARG A 406 -16.66 15.80 10.99
CA ARG A 406 -15.48 15.57 10.16
C ARG A 406 -14.44 16.67 10.39
N ILE A 407 -13.19 16.30 10.57
CA ILE A 407 -12.07 17.22 10.70
C ILE A 407 -11.21 17.13 9.44
N ASN A 408 -11.14 18.22 8.65
CA ASN A 408 -10.48 18.23 7.35
C ASN A 408 -9.16 18.99 7.31
N ASP A 409 -8.83 19.76 8.33
CA ASP A 409 -7.61 20.56 8.38
C ASP A 409 -6.94 20.54 9.77
N GLU A 410 -5.72 21.02 9.81
CA GLU A 410 -4.89 21.03 11.01
C GLU A 410 -5.36 22.03 12.07
N ASP A 411 -5.91 23.16 11.66
CA ASP A 411 -6.39 24.19 12.59
C ASP A 411 -7.60 23.66 13.35
N GLN A 412 -8.55 23.07 12.65
CA GLN A 412 -9.72 22.42 13.25
C GLN A 412 -9.32 21.26 14.17
N TRP A 413 -8.31 20.47 13.78
CA TRP A 413 -7.77 19.42 14.64
C TRP A 413 -7.19 19.99 15.95
N ASN A 414 -6.39 21.05 15.85
CA ASN A 414 -5.76 21.67 17.01
C ASN A 414 -6.79 22.26 17.99
N GLU A 415 -7.91 22.74 17.48
CA GLU A 415 -9.01 23.28 18.30
C GLU A 415 -9.78 22.18 19.03
N LEU A 416 -10.05 21.05 18.36
CA LEU A 416 -11.00 20.03 18.84
C LEU A 416 -10.34 18.78 19.41
N SER A 417 -9.04 18.57 19.19
CA SER A 417 -8.34 17.32 19.55
C SER A 417 -8.46 16.93 21.03
N SER A 418 -8.54 17.90 21.94
CA SER A 418 -8.71 17.64 23.36
C SER A 418 -10.13 17.20 23.77
N GLN A 419 -11.10 17.31 22.87
CA GLN A 419 -12.51 16.99 23.07
C GLN A 419 -12.93 15.71 22.33
N ILE A 420 -11.99 15.06 21.62
CA ILE A 420 -12.28 13.84 20.86
C ILE A 420 -12.41 12.67 21.83
N HIS A 421 -13.61 12.07 21.87
CA HIS A 421 -13.90 10.84 22.59
C HIS A 421 -13.42 9.62 21.77
N GLN A 422 -13.76 9.59 20.48
CA GLN A 422 -13.44 8.45 19.61
C GLN A 422 -13.21 8.88 18.16
N ILE A 423 -12.29 8.18 17.50
CA ILE A 423 -12.12 8.27 16.04
C ILE A 423 -12.99 7.17 15.43
N TRP A 424 -14.07 7.58 14.73
CA TRP A 424 -15.00 6.66 14.08
C TRP A 424 -14.51 6.13 12.73
N ASP A 425 -13.90 6.99 11.94
CA ASP A 425 -13.37 6.69 10.61
C ASP A 425 -12.05 7.44 10.41
N ALA A 426 -11.03 6.77 9.93
CA ALA A 426 -9.69 7.34 9.79
C ALA A 426 -9.54 8.35 8.63
N GLY A 427 -10.58 8.52 7.83
CA GLY A 427 -10.56 9.35 6.63
C GLY A 427 -10.20 8.61 5.36
N GLU A 428 -9.95 9.35 4.29
CA GLU A 428 -9.54 8.76 3.00
C GLU A 428 -8.03 8.47 2.97
N ILE A 429 -7.66 7.39 2.28
CA ILE A 429 -6.28 7.07 1.92
C ILE A 429 -6.12 7.11 0.40
N LEU A 430 -5.18 7.92 -0.10
CA LEU A 430 -4.89 8.06 -1.51
C LEU A 430 -3.75 7.10 -1.91
N ILE A 431 -4.05 6.12 -2.77
CA ILE A 431 -3.10 5.12 -3.24
C ILE A 431 -3.06 5.12 -4.76
N GLY A 432 -1.87 5.06 -5.36
CA GLY A 432 -1.72 4.97 -6.82
C GLY A 432 -2.12 3.61 -7.39
N PHE A 433 -2.69 3.57 -8.58
CA PHE A 433 -2.94 2.32 -9.31
C PHE A 433 -1.67 1.48 -9.46
N GLY A 434 -0.53 2.13 -9.72
CA GLY A 434 0.76 1.48 -9.89
C GLY A 434 1.16 0.63 -8.70
N GLU A 435 0.83 1.07 -7.48
CA GLU A 435 1.15 0.32 -6.25
C GLU A 435 0.50 -1.06 -6.22
N PHE A 436 -0.71 -1.19 -6.76
CA PHE A 436 -1.38 -2.49 -6.88
C PHE A 436 -0.77 -3.34 -7.99
N LEU A 437 -0.57 -2.75 -9.16
CA LEU A 437 -0.08 -3.45 -10.36
C LEU A 437 1.37 -3.93 -10.19
N GLU A 438 2.23 -3.10 -9.63
CA GLU A 438 3.64 -3.45 -9.36
C GLU A 438 3.78 -4.57 -8.32
N ASN A 439 2.79 -4.69 -7.44
CA ASN A 439 2.75 -5.75 -6.42
C ASN A 439 1.96 -6.99 -6.85
N ASN A 440 1.58 -7.10 -8.13
CA ASN A 440 0.73 -8.16 -8.69
C ASN A 440 -0.59 -8.34 -7.91
N LYS A 441 -1.15 -7.24 -7.44
CA LYS A 441 -2.45 -7.21 -6.78
C LYS A 441 -3.51 -6.71 -7.74
N ASN A 442 -4.67 -7.33 -7.70
CA ASN A 442 -5.82 -6.83 -8.43
C ASN A 442 -6.27 -5.49 -7.84
N LEU A 443 -6.75 -4.59 -8.70
CA LEU A 443 -7.45 -3.40 -8.24
C LEU A 443 -8.72 -3.82 -7.50
N VAL A 444 -9.00 -3.12 -6.42
CA VAL A 444 -10.24 -3.26 -5.64
C VAL A 444 -11.10 -2.02 -5.84
N PRO A 445 -12.43 -2.08 -5.67
CA PRO A 445 -13.29 -0.92 -5.83
C PRO A 445 -12.88 0.21 -4.88
N SER A 446 -12.72 1.43 -5.40
CA SER A 446 -12.61 2.64 -4.58
C SER A 446 -13.98 3.32 -4.41
N GLY A 447 -14.12 4.15 -3.40
CA GLY A 447 -15.31 4.94 -3.19
C GLY A 447 -15.60 5.91 -4.33
N TYR A 448 -16.90 6.16 -4.58
CA TYR A 448 -17.33 7.23 -5.46
C TYR A 448 -17.08 8.57 -4.77
N ASN A 449 -16.05 9.27 -5.21
CA ASN A 449 -15.53 10.47 -4.60
C ASN A 449 -15.61 11.69 -5.53
N ARG A 450 -15.21 12.87 -5.06
CA ARG A 450 -15.27 14.13 -5.81
C ARG A 450 -14.49 14.08 -7.13
N ASP A 451 -13.35 13.38 -7.20
CA ASP A 451 -12.58 13.28 -8.45
C ASP A 451 -13.29 12.40 -9.47
N TRP A 452 -13.91 11.32 -9.01
CA TRP A 452 -14.67 10.43 -9.88
C TRP A 452 -15.90 11.15 -10.45
N TRP A 453 -16.68 11.79 -9.57
CA TRP A 453 -17.83 12.59 -9.98
C TRP A 453 -17.44 13.72 -10.94
N ALA A 454 -16.39 14.50 -10.64
CA ALA A 454 -15.90 15.57 -11.51
C ALA A 454 -15.50 15.04 -12.91
N SER A 455 -14.82 13.88 -12.94
CA SER A 455 -14.45 13.24 -14.21
C SER A 455 -15.66 12.73 -14.99
N GLU A 456 -16.67 12.22 -14.29
CA GLU A 456 -17.93 11.79 -14.90
C GLU A 456 -18.68 12.99 -15.48
N LEU A 457 -18.88 14.07 -14.70
CA LEU A 457 -19.53 15.29 -15.15
C LEU A 457 -18.78 15.91 -16.33
N ALA A 458 -17.45 16.04 -16.24
CA ALA A 458 -16.62 16.55 -17.34
C ALA A 458 -16.82 15.76 -18.64
N SER A 459 -17.01 14.45 -18.55
CA SER A 459 -17.26 13.59 -19.72
C SER A 459 -18.61 13.81 -20.38
N LYS A 460 -19.57 14.40 -19.68
CA LYS A 460 -20.92 14.70 -20.18
C LYS A 460 -21.03 16.08 -20.83
N ILE A 461 -20.06 16.96 -20.55
CA ILE A 461 -20.02 18.32 -21.11
C ILE A 461 -19.21 18.26 -22.42
N ASP A 462 -19.84 17.79 -23.48
CA ASP A 462 -19.23 17.54 -24.77
C ASP A 462 -19.56 18.63 -25.85
N MET A 463 -20.43 19.60 -25.52
CA MET A 463 -20.81 20.69 -26.38
C MET A 463 -21.08 21.99 -25.59
N PRO A 464 -20.97 23.18 -26.26
CA PRO A 464 -21.12 24.48 -25.58
C PRO A 464 -22.45 24.66 -24.86
N GLU A 465 -23.54 24.17 -25.44
CA GLU A 465 -24.88 24.30 -24.84
C GLU A 465 -24.97 23.60 -23.47
N LYS A 466 -24.29 22.46 -23.31
CA LYS A 466 -24.20 21.76 -22.01
C LYS A 466 -23.36 22.53 -21.01
N LEU A 467 -22.32 23.21 -21.47
CA LEU A 467 -21.51 24.07 -20.61
C LEU A 467 -22.32 25.29 -20.13
N GLU A 468 -23.09 25.93 -20.99
CA GLU A 468 -24.00 27.02 -20.62
C GLU A 468 -25.06 26.53 -19.63
N LEU A 469 -25.60 25.34 -19.83
CA LEU A 469 -26.56 24.72 -18.89
C LEU A 469 -25.93 24.49 -17.50
N LEU A 470 -24.69 24.03 -17.46
CA LEU A 470 -23.94 23.88 -16.18
C LEU A 470 -23.79 25.23 -15.46
N PHE A 471 -23.37 26.28 -16.18
CA PHE A 471 -23.25 27.63 -15.59
C PHE A 471 -24.57 28.16 -15.07
N LYS A 472 -25.65 27.89 -15.78
CA LYS A 472 -27.02 28.27 -15.34
C LYS A 472 -27.43 27.54 -14.07
N ILE A 473 -27.17 26.25 -13.96
CA ILE A 473 -27.48 25.48 -12.73
C ILE A 473 -26.63 25.96 -11.55
N LEU A 474 -25.35 26.27 -11.79
CA LEU A 474 -24.43 26.76 -10.77
C LEU A 474 -24.62 28.22 -10.41
N GLU A 475 -25.44 28.97 -11.19
CA GLU A 475 -25.55 30.43 -11.08
C GLU A 475 -24.17 31.13 -11.11
N ALA A 476 -23.24 30.58 -11.89
CA ALA A 476 -21.83 30.95 -11.89
C ALA A 476 -21.45 31.72 -13.16
N ASP A 477 -20.51 32.68 -12.99
CA ASP A 477 -19.89 33.37 -14.13
C ASP A 477 -18.89 32.43 -14.84
N SER A 478 -18.97 32.39 -16.15
CA SER A 478 -18.07 31.60 -17.01
C SER A 478 -16.57 31.96 -16.80
N SER A 479 -16.26 33.19 -16.42
CA SER A 479 -14.90 33.64 -16.12
C SER A 479 -14.24 32.94 -14.94
N SER A 480 -15.04 32.30 -14.08
CA SER A 480 -14.53 31.50 -12.94
C SER A 480 -14.15 30.06 -13.29
N PHE A 481 -14.26 29.69 -14.56
CA PHE A 481 -13.96 28.35 -15.07
C PHE A 481 -12.87 28.40 -16.14
N PRO A 482 -12.15 27.29 -16.37
CA PRO A 482 -11.18 27.18 -17.45
C PRO A 482 -11.80 27.39 -18.82
N GLU A 483 -11.08 28.00 -19.76
CA GLU A 483 -11.54 28.23 -21.13
C GLU A 483 -11.76 26.92 -21.91
N GLY A 484 -12.78 26.89 -22.76
CA GLY A 484 -13.11 25.77 -23.62
C GLY A 484 -13.81 24.61 -22.90
N LEU A 485 -14.12 23.54 -23.63
CA LEU A 485 -14.84 22.39 -23.10
C LEU A 485 -13.93 21.50 -22.24
N PRO A 486 -14.44 20.91 -21.15
CA PRO A 486 -13.65 20.06 -20.24
C PRO A 486 -13.16 18.76 -20.88
N PHE A 487 -13.88 18.26 -21.87
CA PHE A 487 -13.55 17.02 -22.55
C PHE A 487 -13.86 17.10 -24.06
N ASN A 488 -12.80 17.03 -24.86
CA ASN A 488 -12.96 16.77 -26.30
C ASN A 488 -12.86 15.25 -26.50
N GLY A 489 -13.99 14.55 -26.38
CA GLY A 489 -14.10 13.10 -26.54
C GLY A 489 -13.89 12.60 -27.96
N ALA A 490 -13.92 13.46 -28.96
CA ALA A 490 -13.53 13.14 -30.33
C ALA A 490 -11.98 13.18 -30.39
N ILE A 491 -11.36 12.05 -30.73
CA ILE A 491 -10.07 12.06 -31.43
C ILE A 491 -10.32 12.81 -32.74
N THR A 492 -10.51 14.12 -32.64
CA THR A 492 -10.49 14.96 -33.84
C THR A 492 -9.04 14.92 -34.31
N ARG A 493 -8.86 14.42 -35.50
CA ARG A 493 -7.62 14.45 -36.29
C ARG A 493 -7.12 15.90 -36.58
N GLY A 494 -7.43 16.87 -35.75
CA GLY A 494 -7.09 18.27 -35.82
C GLY A 494 -6.13 18.64 -34.66
N GLY A 495 -4.92 18.71 -34.95
CA GLY A 495 -3.77 19.55 -34.64
C GLY A 495 -3.53 20.05 -33.19
N GLU A 496 -4.37 19.83 -32.22
CA GLU A 496 -4.13 20.34 -30.84
C GLU A 496 -3.12 19.48 -30.09
N PRO A 497 -2.05 20.07 -29.49
CA PRO A 497 -1.02 19.33 -28.77
C PRO A 497 -1.62 18.49 -27.61
N ARG A 498 -1.15 17.25 -27.46
CA ARG A 498 -1.59 16.33 -26.39
C ARG A 498 -1.47 16.94 -24.99
N TYR A 499 -0.48 17.79 -24.81
CA TYR A 499 -0.20 18.49 -23.57
C TYR A 499 -1.31 19.49 -23.20
N GLU A 500 -1.72 20.36 -24.09
CA GLU A 500 -2.78 21.35 -23.84
C GLU A 500 -4.10 20.69 -23.46
N ARG A 501 -4.43 19.56 -24.13
CA ARG A 501 -5.61 18.74 -23.78
C ARG A 501 -5.53 18.15 -22.39
N GLN A 502 -4.35 17.68 -21.96
CA GLN A 502 -4.16 17.11 -20.62
C GLN A 502 -4.22 18.20 -19.54
N THR A 503 -3.65 19.37 -19.79
CA THR A 503 -3.70 20.52 -18.89
C THR A 503 -5.14 20.98 -18.69
N ARG A 504 -5.86 21.24 -19.79
CA ARG A 504 -7.27 21.65 -19.74
C ARG A 504 -8.14 20.63 -18.99
N LYS A 505 -7.99 19.34 -19.27
CA LYS A 505 -8.69 18.28 -18.54
C LYS A 505 -8.39 18.31 -17.03
N ARG A 506 -7.13 18.52 -16.66
CA ARG A 506 -6.71 18.62 -15.26
C ARG A 506 -7.34 19.82 -14.59
N ASP A 507 -7.33 20.98 -15.20
CA ASP A 507 -7.82 22.23 -14.65
C ASP A 507 -9.35 22.19 -14.47
N TRP A 508 -10.07 21.63 -15.45
CA TRP A 508 -11.50 21.38 -15.36
C TRP A 508 -11.84 20.39 -14.24
N ASN A 509 -11.16 19.26 -14.16
CA ASN A 509 -11.38 18.31 -13.08
C ASN A 509 -11.09 18.91 -11.71
N TRP A 510 -10.04 19.73 -11.60
CA TRP A 510 -9.74 20.45 -10.38
C TRP A 510 -10.86 21.43 -10.00
N ARG A 511 -11.36 22.21 -10.96
CA ARG A 511 -12.44 23.16 -10.71
C ARG A 511 -13.73 22.45 -10.31
N LEU A 512 -14.14 21.42 -11.03
CA LEU A 512 -15.37 20.67 -10.76
C LEU A 512 -15.33 19.97 -9.41
N ARG A 513 -14.25 19.31 -9.04
CA ARG A 513 -14.14 18.62 -7.74
C ARG A 513 -14.20 19.55 -6.53
N ASN A 514 -13.84 20.81 -6.70
CA ASN A 514 -13.84 21.83 -5.65
C ASN A 514 -15.11 22.70 -5.65
N LEU A 515 -16.14 22.32 -6.42
CA LEU A 515 -17.44 22.96 -6.34
C LEU A 515 -18.09 22.68 -4.99
N GLU A 516 -18.56 23.74 -4.37
CA GLU A 516 -19.47 23.66 -3.23
C GLU A 516 -20.89 23.80 -3.76
N LEU A 517 -21.62 22.69 -3.81
CA LEU A 517 -22.97 22.62 -4.38
C LEU A 517 -24.01 22.74 -3.30
N SER A 518 -25.10 23.47 -3.58
CA SER A 518 -26.35 23.30 -2.83
C SER A 518 -27.02 21.98 -3.22
N TRP A 519 -28.01 21.54 -2.45
CA TRP A 519 -28.77 20.33 -2.80
C TRP A 519 -29.50 20.47 -4.14
N GLU A 520 -30.09 21.64 -4.40
CA GLU A 520 -30.79 21.94 -5.64
C GLU A 520 -29.84 21.90 -6.85
N GLN A 521 -28.64 22.43 -6.71
CA GLN A 521 -27.61 22.36 -7.74
C GLN A 521 -27.15 20.92 -7.97
N ALA A 522 -26.96 20.14 -6.90
CA ALA A 522 -26.58 18.74 -6.98
C ALA A 522 -27.61 17.90 -7.75
N ILE A 523 -28.88 18.06 -7.42
CA ILE A 523 -30.00 17.39 -8.13
C ILE A 523 -30.10 17.87 -9.57
N GLY A 524 -30.04 19.19 -9.81
CA GLY A 524 -30.08 19.74 -11.16
C GLY A 524 -29.00 19.18 -12.07
N ILE A 525 -27.75 19.07 -11.56
CA ILE A 525 -26.67 18.44 -12.31
C ILE A 525 -26.95 16.95 -12.53
N THR A 526 -27.41 16.23 -11.52
CA THR A 526 -27.72 14.79 -11.64
C THR A 526 -28.80 14.52 -12.68
N GLU A 527 -29.87 15.32 -12.71
CA GLU A 527 -30.98 15.15 -13.65
C GLU A 527 -30.59 15.54 -15.07
N GLU A 528 -29.91 16.65 -15.27
CA GLU A 528 -29.59 17.17 -16.62
C GLU A 528 -28.40 16.42 -17.28
N PHE A 529 -27.41 16.01 -16.49
CA PHE A 529 -26.22 15.35 -17.03
C PHE A 529 -26.22 13.82 -16.81
N GLY A 530 -27.19 13.27 -16.08
CA GLY A 530 -27.27 11.84 -15.80
C GLY A 530 -26.10 11.31 -14.95
N THR A 531 -25.48 12.16 -14.12
CA THR A 531 -24.45 11.76 -13.18
C THR A 531 -25.07 11.10 -11.94
N ALA A 532 -24.29 10.43 -11.11
CA ALA A 532 -24.74 10.06 -9.77
C ALA A 532 -24.81 11.30 -8.88
N ILE A 533 -25.52 11.17 -7.75
CA ILE A 533 -25.53 12.20 -6.70
C ILE A 533 -24.09 12.53 -6.31
N PRO A 534 -23.68 13.81 -6.37
CA PRO A 534 -22.29 14.20 -6.07
C PRO A 534 -21.95 14.06 -4.59
N PRO A 535 -20.69 13.72 -4.23
CA PRO A 535 -20.20 13.88 -2.88
C PRO A 535 -20.16 15.38 -2.49
N PRO A 536 -20.49 15.75 -1.22
CA PRO A 536 -20.73 14.87 -0.06
C PRO A 536 -22.19 14.41 0.11
N TRP A 537 -23.08 14.73 -0.82
CA TRP A 537 -24.50 14.38 -0.79
C TRP A 537 -24.75 12.86 -0.96
N ASN A 538 -23.77 12.12 -1.50
CA ASN A 538 -23.84 10.66 -1.67
C ASN A 538 -23.40 9.95 -0.38
N LEU A 539 -24.37 9.59 0.47
CA LEU A 539 -24.15 8.99 1.79
C LEU A 539 -23.61 7.54 1.69
N TRP A 540 -23.10 7.00 2.81
CA TRP A 540 -22.48 5.67 2.89
C TRP A 540 -23.50 4.54 3.02
N TRP A 541 -24.44 4.47 2.09
CA TRP A 541 -25.55 3.51 2.13
C TRP A 541 -25.10 2.03 2.20
N SER A 542 -23.89 1.72 1.77
CA SER A 542 -23.32 0.37 1.85
C SER A 542 -22.91 -0.04 3.26
N ASP A 543 -22.69 0.93 4.16
CA ASP A 543 -22.32 0.65 5.55
C ASP A 543 -23.55 0.48 6.46
N LEU A 544 -24.73 0.88 5.99
CA LEU A 544 -25.96 0.70 6.72
C LEU A 544 -26.55 -0.69 6.43
N PRO A 545 -26.65 -1.59 7.44
CA PRO A 545 -27.33 -2.88 7.30
C PRO A 545 -28.80 -2.71 6.92
N VAL A 546 -29.32 -3.64 6.14
CA VAL A 546 -30.73 -3.65 5.71
C VAL A 546 -31.69 -3.71 6.90
N SER A 547 -31.31 -4.40 7.98
CA SER A 547 -32.09 -4.51 9.22
C SER A 547 -32.37 -3.18 9.91
N LEU A 548 -31.45 -2.20 9.77
CA LEU A 548 -31.58 -0.86 10.38
C LEU A 548 -32.35 0.13 9.51
N LEU A 549 -32.64 -0.20 8.26
CA LEU A 549 -33.27 0.72 7.32
C LEU A 549 -34.71 1.13 7.73
N PRO A 550 -35.56 0.22 8.25
CA PRO A 550 -36.89 0.62 8.75
C PRO A 550 -36.87 1.62 9.90
N LEU A 551 -35.92 1.45 10.83
CA LEU A 551 -35.74 2.34 11.98
C LEU A 551 -35.38 3.76 11.50
N LEU A 552 -34.41 3.87 10.60
CA LEU A 552 -34.03 5.18 10.04
C LEU A 552 -35.17 5.79 9.21
N PHE A 553 -35.94 4.97 8.49
CA PHE A 553 -37.13 5.43 7.77
C PHE A 553 -38.12 6.09 8.70
N HIS A 554 -38.50 5.47 9.81
CA HIS A 554 -39.44 6.02 10.78
C HIS A 554 -38.91 7.28 11.45
N ALA A 555 -37.63 7.32 11.80
CA ALA A 555 -37.00 8.49 12.40
C ALA A 555 -37.01 9.70 11.45
N VAL A 556 -36.67 9.51 10.16
CA VAL A 556 -36.71 10.59 9.16
C VAL A 556 -38.16 11.04 8.88
N GLN A 557 -39.12 10.11 8.84
CA GLN A 557 -40.54 10.45 8.67
C GLN A 557 -41.05 11.32 9.80
N ASN A 558 -40.63 11.04 11.03
CA ASN A 558 -41.05 11.78 12.25
C ASN A 558 -40.19 13.02 12.53
N SER A 559 -39.17 13.30 11.68
CA SER A 559 -38.28 14.45 11.89
C SER A 559 -38.97 15.80 11.66
N VAL A 560 -38.48 16.80 12.37
CA VAL A 560 -38.90 18.20 12.19
C VAL A 560 -37.85 18.92 11.33
N ARG A 561 -38.29 19.56 10.25
CA ARG A 561 -37.43 20.31 9.32
C ARG A 561 -37.70 21.79 9.46
N LYS A 562 -36.76 22.54 10.06
CA LYS A 562 -36.87 23.97 10.27
C LYS A 562 -35.54 24.68 10.12
N HIS A 563 -35.55 25.88 9.54
CA HIS A 563 -34.37 26.75 9.41
C HIS A 563 -33.15 26.07 8.76
N GLY A 564 -33.39 25.24 7.72
CA GLY A 564 -32.31 24.55 7.05
C GLY A 564 -31.69 23.37 7.82
N LYS A 565 -32.31 22.93 8.92
CA LYS A 565 -31.86 21.82 9.75
C LYS A 565 -32.90 20.70 9.81
N MET A 566 -32.47 19.47 9.98
CA MET A 566 -33.32 18.35 10.36
C MET A 566 -33.12 18.04 11.85
N ILE A 567 -34.20 17.91 12.59
CA ILE A 567 -34.21 17.64 14.03
C ILE A 567 -34.95 16.31 14.24
N ILE A 568 -34.26 15.32 14.80
CA ILE A 568 -34.80 13.99 15.08
C ILE A 568 -34.79 13.79 16.60
N PRO A 569 -35.94 13.46 17.24
CA PRO A 569 -35.96 13.09 18.64
C PRO A 569 -35.14 11.80 18.90
N ILE A 570 -34.46 11.75 20.04
CA ILE A 570 -33.74 10.52 20.46
C ILE A 570 -34.80 9.54 20.99
N GLU A 571 -34.79 8.33 20.43
CA GLU A 571 -35.66 7.21 20.86
C GLU A 571 -34.99 6.39 21.97
N ASP A 572 -35.81 5.64 22.73
CA ASP A 572 -35.33 4.70 23.73
C ASP A 572 -34.61 3.53 23.04
N ALA A 573 -33.39 3.26 23.46
CA ALA A 573 -32.54 2.23 22.83
C ALA A 573 -33.16 0.84 23.03
N ASP A 574 -33.80 0.55 24.14
CA ASP A 574 -34.36 -0.76 24.43
C ASP A 574 -35.61 -1.09 23.57
N GLU A 575 -36.41 -0.07 23.22
CA GLU A 575 -37.49 -0.24 22.24
C GLU A 575 -36.99 -0.43 20.82
N ALA A 576 -35.86 0.17 20.47
CA ALA A 576 -35.32 0.13 19.13
C ALA A 576 -34.59 -1.20 18.80
N ILE A 577 -34.20 -2.01 19.78
CA ILE A 577 -33.46 -3.25 19.61
C ILE A 577 -34.33 -4.40 19.10
N GLU A 578 -35.65 -4.35 19.28
CA GLU A 578 -36.57 -5.41 18.89
C GLU A 578 -36.55 -5.65 17.36
N GLY A 579 -36.12 -6.83 16.95
CA GLY A 579 -35.99 -7.21 15.53
C GLY A 579 -34.66 -6.89 14.87
N ILE A 580 -33.66 -6.42 15.62
CA ILE A 580 -32.30 -6.14 15.15
C ILE A 580 -31.35 -7.29 15.54
N GLU A 581 -30.33 -7.54 14.77
CA GLU A 581 -29.33 -8.58 15.04
C GLU A 581 -28.51 -8.30 16.30
N GLU A 582 -28.18 -9.33 17.09
CA GLU A 582 -27.52 -9.21 18.40
C GLU A 582 -26.16 -8.51 18.35
N ASP A 583 -25.44 -8.63 17.24
CA ASP A 583 -24.12 -8.00 17.03
C ASP A 583 -24.16 -6.46 16.98
N GLN A 584 -25.34 -5.87 16.81
CA GLN A 584 -25.55 -4.41 16.76
C GLN A 584 -26.12 -3.85 18.08
N HIS A 585 -26.54 -4.70 18.99
CA HIS A 585 -27.20 -4.29 20.23
C HIS A 585 -26.30 -3.44 21.13
N GLU A 586 -25.01 -3.76 21.21
CA GLU A 586 -24.05 -3.02 22.03
C GLU A 586 -23.90 -1.58 21.55
N GLN A 587 -23.69 -1.37 20.26
CA GLN A 587 -23.53 -0.05 19.64
C GLN A 587 -24.82 0.77 19.73
N ILE A 588 -25.98 0.12 19.61
CA ILE A 588 -27.27 0.79 19.75
C ILE A 588 -27.51 1.26 21.19
N ARG A 589 -27.13 0.46 22.19
CA ARG A 589 -27.20 0.87 23.59
C ARG A 589 -26.24 2.00 23.92
N GLU A 590 -25.05 1.99 23.31
CA GLU A 590 -24.01 2.99 23.54
C GLU A 590 -24.36 4.33 22.88
N TYR A 591 -24.80 4.34 21.61
CA TYR A 591 -24.97 5.57 20.83
C TYR A 591 -26.43 5.99 20.62
N GLY A 592 -27.38 5.10 20.83
CA GLY A 592 -28.76 5.24 20.38
C GLY A 592 -28.96 4.79 18.93
N ALA A 593 -30.11 4.16 18.64
CA ALA A 593 -30.34 3.46 17.38
C ALA A 593 -30.28 4.35 16.14
N VAL A 594 -30.99 5.47 16.14
CA VAL A 594 -31.01 6.42 15.00
C VAL A 594 -29.65 7.07 14.82
N ARG A 595 -29.00 7.43 15.90
CA ARG A 595 -27.68 8.04 15.87
C ARG A 595 -26.64 7.08 15.30
N TYR A 596 -26.68 5.82 15.70
CA TYR A 596 -25.82 4.78 15.14
C TYR A 596 -26.01 4.64 13.62
N CYS A 597 -27.27 4.66 13.12
CA CYS A 597 -27.54 4.68 11.68
C CYS A 597 -26.92 5.90 10.98
N LEU A 598 -27.02 7.09 11.55
CA LEU A 598 -26.42 8.31 10.98
C LEU A 598 -24.89 8.26 10.98
N MET A 599 -24.28 7.69 12.02
CA MET A 599 -22.83 7.48 12.09
C MET A 599 -22.35 6.50 11.02
N LEU A 600 -23.09 5.40 10.79
CA LEU A 600 -22.80 4.45 9.71
C LEU A 600 -22.91 5.11 8.32
N LEU A 601 -23.85 6.00 8.12
CA LEU A 601 -24.01 6.77 6.88
C LEU A 601 -22.99 7.91 6.70
N GLY A 602 -22.16 8.17 7.71
CA GLY A 602 -21.21 9.29 7.71
C GLY A 602 -21.85 10.66 7.78
N VAL A 603 -23.06 10.77 8.33
CA VAL A 603 -23.82 12.02 8.48
C VAL A 603 -23.41 12.76 9.74
N GLU A 604 -22.80 13.93 9.54
CA GLU A 604 -22.41 14.82 10.64
C GLU A 604 -23.67 15.37 11.39
N HIS A 605 -23.63 15.32 12.72
CA HIS A 605 -24.77 15.77 13.55
C HIS A 605 -24.31 16.22 14.93
N LYS A 606 -25.17 17.02 15.60
CA LYS A 606 -24.98 17.51 16.97
C LYS A 606 -26.06 16.98 17.91
N LEU A 607 -25.74 16.91 19.18
CA LEU A 607 -26.73 16.62 20.23
C LEU A 607 -27.19 17.92 20.91
N GLU A 608 -28.48 18.26 20.79
CA GLU A 608 -29.06 19.38 21.46
C GLU A 608 -30.20 18.91 22.38
N GLY A 609 -29.90 18.75 23.66
CA GLY A 609 -30.84 18.17 24.63
C GLY A 609 -31.21 16.73 24.28
N ASN A 610 -32.51 16.47 24.04
CA ASN A 610 -33.01 15.15 23.65
C ASN A 610 -33.22 15.02 22.13
N ASN A 611 -32.46 15.77 21.33
CA ASN A 611 -32.61 15.78 19.89
C ASN A 611 -31.26 15.60 19.19
N ILE A 612 -31.27 14.89 18.04
CA ILE A 612 -30.22 14.85 17.07
C ILE A 612 -30.47 15.94 16.04
N VAL A 613 -29.53 16.85 15.87
CA VAL A 613 -29.63 17.98 14.93
C VAL A 613 -28.64 17.81 13.79
N ILE A 614 -29.17 17.71 12.57
CA ILE A 614 -28.39 17.61 11.33
C ILE A 614 -28.45 18.96 10.63
N GLU A 615 -27.32 19.65 10.53
CA GLU A 615 -27.24 20.99 9.95
C GLU A 615 -26.92 20.97 8.45
N ARG A 616 -26.27 19.91 7.97
CA ARG A 616 -25.82 19.73 6.57
C ARG A 616 -26.07 18.32 6.10
N TYR A 617 -26.34 18.16 4.81
CA TYR A 617 -26.47 16.87 4.13
C TYR A 617 -27.58 15.96 4.67
N TRP A 618 -28.67 16.54 5.16
CA TRP A 618 -29.88 15.81 5.58
C TRP A 618 -30.85 15.57 4.41
N GLU A 619 -30.76 16.35 3.35
CA GLU A 619 -31.65 16.29 2.19
C GLU A 619 -31.61 14.92 1.48
N PRO A 620 -30.46 14.22 1.34
CA PRO A 620 -30.41 12.84 0.85
C PRO A 620 -31.30 11.87 1.61
N LEU A 621 -31.45 12.04 2.91
CA LEU A 621 -32.34 11.21 3.71
C LEU A 621 -33.81 11.46 3.30
N CYS A 622 -34.18 12.72 3.09
CA CYS A 622 -35.51 13.06 2.60
C CYS A 622 -35.77 12.54 1.17
N GLU A 623 -34.80 12.68 0.28
CA GLU A 623 -34.92 12.20 -1.11
C GLU A 623 -35.24 10.70 -1.16
N VAL A 624 -34.57 9.90 -0.31
CA VAL A 624 -34.77 8.46 -0.25
C VAL A 624 -36.06 8.07 0.49
N PHE A 625 -36.28 8.66 1.67
CA PHE A 625 -37.35 8.21 2.57
C PHE A 625 -38.68 8.97 2.39
N ILE A 626 -38.65 10.21 1.94
CA ILE A 626 -39.83 11.08 1.80
C ILE A 626 -39.78 11.86 0.48
N PRO A 627 -39.83 11.18 -0.67
CA PRO A 627 -39.68 11.83 -1.96
C PRO A 627 -40.77 12.87 -2.21
N GLY A 628 -40.37 14.04 -2.72
CA GLY A 628 -41.28 15.15 -3.01
C GLY A 628 -41.63 16.03 -1.82
N HIS A 629 -40.87 16.00 -0.71
CA HIS A 629 -41.06 16.77 0.51
C HIS A 629 -42.45 16.65 1.13
N GLY A 630 -43.18 15.58 0.82
CA GLY A 630 -44.48 15.24 1.42
C GLY A 630 -44.34 14.81 2.90
N HIS A 631 -45.47 14.54 3.55
CA HIS A 631 -45.49 13.96 4.91
C HIS A 631 -45.61 12.43 4.91
N THR A 632 -45.76 11.83 3.74
CA THR A 632 -45.91 10.37 3.59
C THR A 632 -44.60 9.75 3.15
N GLY A 633 -44.06 8.84 3.98
CA GLY A 633 -42.87 8.09 3.64
C GLY A 633 -43.03 7.18 2.43
N ASN A 634 -41.92 6.82 1.79
CA ASN A 634 -41.91 5.90 0.65
C ASN A 634 -42.15 4.45 1.09
N PRO A 635 -43.38 3.87 0.92
CA PRO A 635 -43.71 2.55 1.43
C PRO A 635 -42.94 1.42 0.71
N LEU A 636 -42.36 1.71 -0.47
CA LEU A 636 -41.57 0.72 -1.20
C LEU A 636 -40.28 0.34 -0.46
N ILE A 637 -39.74 1.24 0.36
CA ILE A 637 -38.56 0.93 1.16
C ILE A 637 -38.84 -0.21 2.13
N LEU A 638 -39.89 -0.06 2.94
CA LEU A 638 -40.26 -1.09 3.93
C LEU A 638 -40.57 -2.43 3.24
N LYS A 639 -41.32 -2.40 2.15
CA LYS A 639 -41.63 -3.61 1.37
C LYS A 639 -40.39 -4.30 0.80
N GLN A 640 -39.46 -3.54 0.22
CA GLN A 640 -38.22 -4.10 -0.33
C GLN A 640 -37.30 -4.61 0.77
N THR A 641 -37.27 -3.93 1.91
CA THR A 641 -36.52 -4.36 3.10
C THR A 641 -37.05 -5.69 3.61
N GLU A 642 -38.34 -5.81 3.83
CA GLU A 642 -38.99 -7.03 4.29
C GLU A 642 -38.71 -8.23 3.38
N LEU A 643 -38.91 -8.05 2.07
CA LEU A 643 -38.60 -9.09 1.07
C LEU A 643 -37.13 -9.52 1.09
N ARG A 644 -36.23 -8.56 1.35
CA ARG A 644 -34.81 -8.83 1.42
C ARG A 644 -34.44 -9.61 2.70
N LEU A 645 -34.96 -9.19 3.85
CA LEU A 645 -34.76 -9.88 5.14
C LEU A 645 -35.30 -11.31 5.09
N GLN A 646 -36.51 -11.53 4.59
CA GLN A 646 -37.07 -12.87 4.39
C GLN A 646 -36.16 -13.77 3.54
N LYS A 647 -35.52 -13.22 2.52
CA LYS A 647 -34.58 -13.97 1.67
C LYS A 647 -33.29 -14.32 2.42
N ILE A 648 -32.77 -13.43 3.26
CA ILE A 648 -31.60 -13.65 4.10
C ILE A 648 -31.90 -14.73 5.13
N ASP A 649 -33.02 -14.62 5.85
CA ASP A 649 -33.42 -15.55 6.88
C ASP A 649 -33.65 -16.97 6.34
N ALA A 650 -34.28 -17.09 5.17
CA ALA A 650 -34.44 -18.36 4.48
C ALA A 650 -33.09 -19.00 4.12
N ALA A 651 -32.16 -18.22 3.62
CA ALA A 651 -30.80 -18.68 3.30
C ALA A 651 -30.02 -19.08 4.56
N LYS A 652 -30.08 -18.28 5.64
CA LYS A 652 -29.46 -18.60 6.94
C LYS A 652 -30.02 -19.90 7.52
N ALA A 653 -31.32 -20.12 7.46
CA ALA A 653 -31.97 -21.34 7.94
C ALA A 653 -31.48 -22.59 7.21
N ILE A 654 -31.30 -22.52 5.90
CA ILE A 654 -30.80 -23.67 5.08
C ILE A 654 -29.36 -23.99 5.47
N VAL A 655 -28.47 -22.97 5.59
CA VAL A 655 -27.07 -23.19 5.97
C VAL A 655 -26.95 -23.70 7.39
N LEU A 656 -27.68 -23.14 8.36
CA LEU A 656 -27.71 -23.61 9.74
C LEU A 656 -28.19 -25.08 9.86
N SER A 657 -29.19 -25.48 9.06
CA SER A 657 -29.67 -26.87 9.00
C SER A 657 -28.54 -27.80 8.56
N GLU A 658 -27.72 -27.40 7.59
CA GLU A 658 -26.58 -28.19 7.10
C GLU A 658 -25.45 -28.25 8.12
N ASP A 659 -25.12 -27.10 8.77
CA ASP A 659 -24.09 -27.04 9.82
C ASP A 659 -24.46 -27.94 11.01
N ASN A 660 -25.73 -27.94 11.41
CA ASN A 660 -26.24 -28.85 12.46
C ASN A 660 -26.15 -30.33 12.04
N ARG A 661 -26.40 -30.66 10.76
CA ARG A 661 -26.21 -31.99 10.22
C ARG A 661 -24.76 -32.44 10.28
N LEU A 662 -23.82 -31.57 9.85
CA LEU A 662 -22.40 -31.84 9.88
C LEU A 662 -21.85 -31.98 11.31
N ALA A 663 -22.30 -31.11 12.23
CA ALA A 663 -21.93 -31.19 13.65
C ALA A 663 -22.38 -32.52 14.28
N LYS A 664 -23.58 -33.01 13.92
CA LYS A 664 -24.09 -34.30 14.37
C LYS A 664 -23.26 -35.48 13.84
N ILE A 665 -22.86 -35.43 12.57
CA ILE A 665 -21.97 -36.46 11.98
C ILE A 665 -20.61 -36.45 12.68
N GLU A 666 -20.03 -35.29 12.96
CA GLU A 666 -18.74 -35.18 13.64
C GLU A 666 -18.80 -35.69 15.09
N THR A 667 -19.91 -35.43 15.77
CA THR A 667 -20.18 -36.00 17.11
C THR A 667 -20.21 -37.54 17.05
N LEU A 668 -20.94 -38.12 16.10
CA LEU A 668 -21.00 -39.55 15.91
C LEU A 668 -19.63 -40.16 15.56
N ARG A 669 -18.85 -39.50 14.72
CA ARG A 669 -17.45 -39.89 14.40
C ARG A 669 -16.57 -39.88 15.63
N THR A 670 -16.69 -38.88 16.47
CA THR A 670 -15.91 -38.71 17.71
C THR A 670 -16.30 -39.79 18.71
N GLU A 671 -17.58 -40.04 18.90
CA GLU A 671 -18.05 -41.13 19.80
C GLU A 671 -17.59 -42.51 19.32
N ARG A 672 -17.65 -42.77 18.02
CA ARG A 672 -17.20 -44.03 17.42
C ARG A 672 -15.69 -44.21 17.57
N ARG A 673 -14.92 -43.15 17.38
CA ARG A 673 -13.48 -43.12 17.61
C ARG A 673 -13.11 -43.44 19.05
N ILE A 674 -13.70 -42.74 20.00
CA ILE A 674 -13.45 -42.96 21.43
C ILE A 674 -13.78 -44.38 21.85
N ARG A 675 -14.89 -44.93 21.34
CA ARG A 675 -15.29 -46.29 21.64
C ARG A 675 -14.28 -47.31 21.11
N ALA A 676 -13.87 -47.18 19.84
CA ALA A 676 -12.88 -48.05 19.21
C ALA A 676 -11.52 -47.98 19.88
N GLU A 677 -11.07 -46.79 20.24
CA GLU A 677 -9.82 -46.58 21.00
C GLU A 677 -9.89 -47.23 22.40
N THR A 678 -11.06 -47.12 23.07
CA THR A 678 -11.26 -47.74 24.38
C THR A 678 -11.19 -49.27 24.30
N GLU A 679 -11.87 -49.86 23.29
CA GLU A 679 -11.82 -51.32 23.04
C GLU A 679 -10.39 -51.78 22.65
N ALA A 680 -9.64 -50.98 21.89
CA ALA A 680 -8.27 -51.29 21.52
C ALA A 680 -7.31 -51.25 22.73
N ARG A 681 -7.46 -50.25 23.63
CA ARG A 681 -6.70 -50.16 24.90
C ARG A 681 -6.99 -51.35 25.83
N GLN A 682 -8.24 -51.82 25.89
CA GLN A 682 -8.58 -53.04 26.69
C GLN A 682 -7.88 -54.29 26.14
N ARG A 683 -7.49 -54.31 24.86
CA ARG A 683 -6.73 -55.40 24.23
C ARG A 683 -5.21 -55.20 24.36
N ASN A 684 -4.73 -54.20 25.12
CA ASN A 684 -3.32 -53.87 25.34
C ASN A 684 -2.53 -53.55 24.05
N LEU A 685 -3.16 -52.94 23.03
CA LEU A 685 -2.51 -52.48 21.81
C LEU A 685 -1.68 -51.23 22.06
N GLY A 686 -0.65 -51.01 21.24
CA GLY A 686 0.21 -49.82 21.33
C GLY A 686 -0.55 -48.52 21.01
N VAL A 687 0.04 -47.37 21.40
CA VAL A 687 -0.64 -46.06 21.23
C VAL A 687 -0.94 -45.76 19.76
N GLU A 688 0.03 -45.96 18.87
CA GLU A 688 -0.13 -45.72 17.41
C GLU A 688 -1.19 -46.65 16.78
N GLU A 689 -1.23 -47.94 17.18
CA GLU A 689 -2.26 -48.90 16.71
C GLU A 689 -3.65 -48.53 17.23
N THR A 690 -3.73 -48.05 18.50
CA THR A 690 -4.99 -47.60 19.11
C THR A 690 -5.57 -46.40 18.36
N GLU A 691 -4.72 -45.38 18.03
CA GLU A 691 -5.14 -44.23 17.26
C GLU A 691 -5.55 -44.59 15.83
N ALA A 692 -4.81 -45.47 15.17
CA ALA A 692 -5.14 -45.92 13.80
C ALA A 692 -6.51 -46.66 13.77
N ILE A 693 -6.81 -47.49 14.75
CA ILE A 693 -8.10 -48.17 14.89
C ILE A 693 -9.22 -47.16 15.14
N GLY A 694 -8.98 -46.14 16.00
CA GLY A 694 -9.94 -45.09 16.27
C GLY A 694 -10.29 -44.29 15.00
N VAL A 695 -9.26 -43.87 14.23
CA VAL A 695 -9.42 -43.13 12.97
C VAL A 695 -10.16 -43.99 11.94
N ALA A 696 -9.80 -45.25 11.78
CA ALA A 696 -10.48 -46.18 10.86
C ALA A 696 -11.97 -46.33 11.21
N ALA A 697 -12.30 -46.56 12.50
CA ALA A 697 -13.67 -46.69 12.96
C ALA A 697 -14.49 -45.38 12.76
N ALA A 698 -13.88 -44.21 12.93
CA ALA A 698 -14.55 -42.95 12.64
C ALA A 698 -14.85 -42.76 11.13
N SER A 699 -13.96 -43.24 10.26
CA SER A 699 -14.13 -43.15 8.79
C SER A 699 -15.25 -44.04 8.25
N GLU A 700 -15.71 -45.06 9.01
CA GLU A 700 -16.86 -45.89 8.65
C GLU A 700 -18.19 -45.10 8.68
N ILE A 701 -18.24 -43.99 9.45
CA ILE A 701 -19.41 -43.13 9.45
C ILE A 701 -19.39 -42.25 8.20
N HIS A 702 -20.17 -42.72 7.22
CA HIS A 702 -20.29 -42.04 5.91
C HIS A 702 -21.16 -40.79 6.02
N ASP A 703 -20.74 -39.71 5.38
CA ASP A 703 -21.56 -38.52 5.17
C ASP A 703 -22.47 -38.75 3.93
N PRO A 704 -23.78 -38.82 4.07
CA PRO A 704 -24.68 -38.98 2.92
C PRO A 704 -24.77 -37.75 2.03
N GLY A 705 -24.06 -36.65 2.41
CA GLY A 705 -24.17 -35.36 1.73
C GLY A 705 -25.44 -34.58 2.07
N PRO A 706 -25.56 -33.34 1.64
CA PRO A 706 -26.73 -32.52 1.86
C PRO A 706 -27.96 -33.09 1.09
N LYS A 707 -29.13 -32.97 1.68
CA LYS A 707 -30.38 -33.44 1.07
C LYS A 707 -30.68 -32.76 -0.27
N ASN A 708 -30.30 -31.49 -0.41
CA ASN A 708 -30.48 -30.74 -1.65
C ASN A 708 -29.23 -29.82 -1.86
N ASN A 709 -28.27 -30.34 -2.60
CA ASN A 709 -26.99 -29.60 -2.82
C ASN A 709 -27.19 -28.29 -3.59
N THR A 710 -28.12 -28.26 -4.54
CA THR A 710 -28.40 -27.05 -5.34
C THR A 710 -29.02 -25.94 -4.49
N GLU A 711 -29.88 -26.28 -3.54
CA GLU A 711 -30.51 -25.33 -2.63
C GLU A 711 -29.51 -24.78 -1.63
N LEU A 712 -28.65 -25.65 -1.10
CA LEU A 712 -27.54 -25.22 -0.21
C LEU A 712 -26.53 -24.29 -0.93
N GLU A 713 -26.13 -24.62 -2.15
CA GLU A 713 -25.26 -23.78 -2.95
C GLU A 713 -25.90 -22.42 -3.26
N ASN A 714 -27.19 -22.40 -3.58
CA ASN A 714 -27.93 -21.16 -3.82
C ASN A 714 -28.06 -20.34 -2.52
N ALA A 715 -28.29 -20.98 -1.37
CA ALA A 715 -28.34 -20.30 -0.08
C ALA A 715 -26.97 -19.70 0.28
N LYS A 716 -25.89 -20.46 0.17
CA LYS A 716 -24.52 -19.96 0.36
C LYS A 716 -24.20 -18.81 -0.59
N LYS A 717 -24.56 -18.93 -1.87
CA LYS A 717 -24.38 -17.87 -2.84
C LYS A 717 -25.19 -16.61 -2.51
N THR A 718 -26.36 -16.77 -1.90
CA THR A 718 -27.20 -15.64 -1.46
C THR A 718 -26.54 -14.93 -0.28
N LEU A 719 -25.98 -15.66 0.69
CA LEU A 719 -25.27 -15.07 1.84
C LEU A 719 -23.89 -14.52 1.47
N ASP A 720 -23.22 -15.10 0.47
CA ASP A 720 -21.96 -14.59 -0.07
C ASP A 720 -22.12 -13.34 -0.98
N ASP A 721 -23.36 -13.04 -1.42
CA ASP A 721 -23.65 -11.84 -2.20
C ASP A 721 -23.75 -10.64 -1.24
N ASP A 722 -22.65 -9.88 -1.11
CA ASP A 722 -22.56 -8.68 -0.27
C ASP A 722 -23.64 -7.62 -0.55
N LYS A 723 -24.34 -7.73 -1.68
CA LYS A 723 -25.46 -6.87 -2.05
C LYS A 723 -26.71 -7.16 -1.23
N VAL A 724 -26.81 -8.35 -0.65
CA VAL A 724 -28.04 -8.77 0.03
C VAL A 724 -28.19 -8.01 1.34
N GLU A 725 -27.11 -7.74 2.07
CA GLU A 725 -27.10 -7.10 3.39
C GLU A 725 -26.94 -5.55 3.34
N LYS A 726 -26.61 -5.00 2.15
CA LYS A 726 -26.34 -3.55 2.01
C LYS A 726 -27.58 -2.75 1.62
N SER A 727 -27.90 -1.72 2.37
CA SER A 727 -29.02 -0.80 2.10
C SER A 727 -28.92 -0.08 0.76
N LEU A 728 -27.72 0.15 0.22
CA LEU A 728 -27.51 0.82 -1.07
C LEU A 728 -28.37 0.23 -2.21
N TYR A 729 -28.54 -1.09 -2.25
CA TYR A 729 -29.31 -1.73 -3.33
C TYR A 729 -30.80 -1.54 -3.21
N ILE A 730 -31.31 -1.38 -1.99
CA ILE A 730 -32.70 -0.98 -1.77
C ILE A 730 -32.87 0.47 -2.19
N VAL A 731 -31.99 1.35 -1.71
CA VAL A 731 -32.01 2.78 -2.07
C VAL A 731 -31.98 2.97 -3.59
N ARG A 732 -31.11 2.27 -4.31
CA ARG A 732 -31.07 2.28 -5.79
C ARG A 732 -32.36 1.79 -6.47
N SER A 733 -33.08 0.89 -5.82
CA SER A 733 -34.34 0.34 -6.39
C SER A 733 -35.57 1.24 -6.21
N VAL A 734 -35.53 2.13 -5.21
CA VAL A 734 -36.66 2.99 -4.83
C VAL A 734 -36.47 4.45 -5.14
N SER A 735 -35.22 4.91 -5.30
CA SER A 735 -34.90 6.31 -5.61
C SER A 735 -34.96 6.60 -7.10
N LYS A 736 -35.40 7.81 -7.45
CA LYS A 736 -35.37 8.34 -8.81
C LYS A 736 -33.94 8.59 -9.30
N HIS A 737 -33.03 8.97 -8.40
CA HIS A 737 -31.67 9.36 -8.71
C HIS A 737 -30.66 8.21 -8.54
N ARG A 738 -29.53 8.32 -9.22
CA ARG A 738 -28.47 7.32 -9.19
C ARG A 738 -27.57 7.54 -7.98
N TRP A 739 -27.46 6.53 -7.13
CA TRP A 739 -26.58 6.45 -5.97
C TRP A 739 -25.40 5.52 -6.26
N GLU A 740 -24.20 5.96 -5.94
CA GLU A 740 -23.00 5.12 -6.08
C GLU A 740 -22.44 4.71 -4.72
N ASP A 741 -21.64 3.65 -4.71
CA ASP A 741 -21.03 3.18 -3.48
C ASP A 741 -19.90 4.13 -3.04
N ALA A 742 -20.13 4.86 -1.96
CA ALA A 742 -19.16 5.81 -1.42
C ALA A 742 -18.01 5.12 -0.67
N VAL A 743 -18.23 3.92 -0.12
CA VAL A 743 -17.24 3.21 0.72
C VAL A 743 -17.22 1.71 0.43
N PRO A 744 -16.88 1.27 -0.80
CA PRO A 744 -16.86 -0.15 -1.15
C PRO A 744 -15.68 -0.90 -0.53
N THR A 745 -14.60 -0.21 -0.18
CA THR A 745 -13.37 -0.83 0.35
C THR A 745 -12.75 0.04 1.43
N ARG A 746 -12.54 -0.57 2.59
CA ARG A 746 -11.72 -0.02 3.66
C ARG A 746 -10.35 -0.68 3.69
N ILE A 747 -9.33 0.07 4.06
CA ILE A 747 -7.93 -0.37 4.12
C ILE A 747 -7.48 -0.33 5.56
N GLY A 748 -7.14 -1.48 6.10
CA GLY A 748 -6.44 -1.56 7.37
C GLY A 748 -4.97 -1.15 7.23
N ALA A 749 -4.40 -0.59 8.28
CA ALA A 749 -3.04 -0.10 8.26
C ALA A 749 -2.36 -0.21 9.63
N ARG A 750 -1.04 -0.29 9.61
CA ARG A 750 -0.19 -0.16 10.79
C ARG A 750 1.09 0.60 10.48
N MET A 751 1.76 1.09 11.50
CA MET A 751 3.10 1.67 11.33
C MET A 751 4.06 0.62 10.75
N GLY A 752 4.75 0.99 9.68
CA GLY A 752 5.71 0.12 8.98
C GLY A 752 7.05 0.03 9.69
N ARG A 753 7.94 -0.79 9.18
CA ARG A 753 9.34 -0.84 9.62
C ARG A 753 10.07 0.37 9.04
N PRO A 754 11.03 0.97 9.78
CA PRO A 754 12.09 1.71 9.11
C PRO A 754 12.78 0.75 8.13
N GLU A 755 13.31 1.27 7.04
CA GLU A 755 14.00 0.46 6.04
C GLU A 755 14.91 -0.58 6.71
N LYS A 756 14.96 -1.78 6.12
CA LYS A 756 15.70 -2.94 6.63
C LYS A 756 17.20 -2.58 6.69
N ALA A 757 17.59 -1.80 7.68
CA ALA A 757 18.98 -1.78 8.09
C ALA A 757 19.32 -3.17 8.61
N GLU A 758 20.53 -3.66 8.35
CA GLU A 758 21.12 -4.80 9.03
C GLU A 758 20.80 -4.73 10.52
N ARG A 759 20.72 -5.89 11.16
CA ARG A 759 20.56 -6.06 12.61
C ARG A 759 21.54 -5.15 13.35
N ARG A 760 21.19 -3.86 13.46
CA ARG A 760 21.96 -2.93 14.30
C ARG A 760 21.48 -3.16 15.74
N GLU A 761 22.38 -3.62 16.57
CA GLU A 761 22.18 -3.46 18.01
C GLU A 761 21.98 -1.97 18.25
N MET A 762 20.80 -1.61 18.71
CA MET A 762 20.58 -0.25 19.17
C MET A 762 21.45 -0.01 20.40
N LYS A 763 22.59 0.62 20.20
CA LYS A 763 23.50 1.02 21.28
C LYS A 763 22.96 2.15 22.16
N GLN A 764 21.89 2.81 21.73
CA GLN A 764 21.22 3.88 22.47
C GLN A 764 19.71 3.59 22.56
N TYR A 765 19.19 3.74 23.75
CA TYR A 765 17.79 3.53 24.06
C TYR A 765 16.99 4.79 23.72
N THR A 766 16.14 4.78 22.71
CA THR A 766 15.25 5.89 22.31
C THR A 766 13.89 5.78 23.03
N HIS A 767 13.84 5.68 24.39
CA HIS A 767 12.73 4.94 24.95
C HIS A 767 11.94 5.61 26.06
N ALA A 768 11.69 6.90 25.94
CA ALA A 768 10.62 7.50 26.70
C ALA A 768 9.23 6.97 26.26
N LEU A 769 9.09 6.57 24.97
CA LEU A 769 7.82 6.10 24.40
C LEU A 769 7.59 4.59 24.52
N TYR A 770 8.66 3.78 24.59
CA TYR A 770 8.54 2.30 24.60
C TYR A 770 9.46 1.70 25.63
N PRO A 771 9.02 1.62 26.91
CA PRO A 771 9.89 1.26 28.03
C PRO A 771 10.14 -0.25 28.13
N ILE A 772 10.59 -0.87 27.06
CA ILE A 772 10.95 -2.30 27.07
C ILE A 772 12.46 -2.52 27.17
N GLY A 773 13.28 -1.47 27.10
CA GLY A 773 14.74 -1.57 27.20
C GLY A 773 15.33 -2.51 26.15
N ASN A 774 16.19 -3.40 26.61
CA ASN A 774 16.74 -4.49 25.80
C ASN A 774 15.86 -5.74 25.75
N ASN A 775 14.76 -5.77 26.47
CA ASN A 775 13.82 -6.88 26.43
C ASN A 775 13.16 -6.95 25.05
N GLY A 776 12.82 -8.15 24.59
CA GLY A 776 12.23 -8.36 23.26
C GLY A 776 13.21 -8.26 22.10
N GLY A 777 14.51 -8.11 22.40
CA GLY A 777 15.56 -8.07 21.38
C GLY A 777 15.41 -6.91 20.39
N PRO A 778 15.95 -7.05 19.15
CA PRO A 778 15.93 -5.97 18.16
C PRO A 778 14.53 -5.69 17.59
N GLN A 779 13.56 -6.57 17.80
CA GLN A 779 12.22 -6.43 17.23
C GLN A 779 11.22 -5.73 18.16
N ARG A 780 11.51 -5.61 19.45
CA ARG A 780 10.65 -4.91 20.41
C ARG A 780 9.20 -5.43 20.43
N LEU A 781 9.02 -6.72 20.60
CA LEU A 781 7.70 -7.34 20.65
C LEU A 781 6.93 -6.89 21.89
N LEU A 782 5.63 -6.67 21.78
CA LEU A 782 4.77 -6.22 22.88
C LEU A 782 4.71 -7.19 24.05
N ASP A 783 4.77 -8.49 23.80
CA ASP A 783 4.78 -9.56 24.81
C ASP A 783 6.05 -9.56 25.68
N GLN A 784 7.09 -8.83 25.24
CA GLN A 784 8.37 -8.68 25.91
C GLN A 784 8.48 -7.36 26.69
N ILE A 785 7.38 -6.64 26.93
CA ILE A 785 7.39 -5.45 27.77
C ILE A 785 7.91 -5.83 29.16
N GLY A 786 9.04 -5.25 29.51
CA GLY A 786 9.77 -5.59 30.72
C GLY A 786 9.03 -5.20 31.98
N LYS A 787 9.18 -6.02 33.00
CA LYS A 787 8.74 -5.74 34.35
C LYS A 787 9.92 -5.13 35.11
N GLY A 788 9.87 -3.86 35.49
CA GLY A 788 10.90 -3.19 36.29
C GLY A 788 11.31 -1.80 35.81
N ALA A 789 12.25 -1.18 36.49
CA ALA A 789 12.79 0.12 36.19
C ALA A 789 13.69 0.08 34.92
N LEU A 790 13.55 1.04 34.03
CA LEU A 790 14.32 1.18 32.82
C LEU A 790 15.13 2.48 32.87
N SER A 791 16.44 2.38 32.66
CA SER A 791 17.31 3.56 32.48
C SER A 791 17.33 3.96 31.01
N VAL A 792 17.02 5.21 30.72
CA VAL A 792 17.01 5.78 29.37
C VAL A 792 17.89 7.02 29.31
N ASP A 793 18.55 7.22 28.16
CA ASP A 793 19.28 8.45 27.89
C ASP A 793 18.28 9.51 27.37
N VAL A 794 18.20 10.65 28.04
CA VAL A 794 17.31 11.75 27.66
C VAL A 794 18.12 12.99 27.31
N SER A 795 17.60 13.79 26.38
CA SER A 795 18.20 15.09 26.04
C SER A 795 17.94 16.09 27.13
N ILE A 796 19.00 16.75 27.62
CA ILE A 796 18.86 17.87 28.55
C ILE A 796 18.41 19.11 27.74
N ARG A 797 17.34 19.72 28.20
CA ARG A 797 16.77 20.93 27.64
C ARG A 797 16.85 22.05 28.68
N ARG A 798 16.93 23.30 28.24
CA ARG A 798 16.91 24.47 29.12
C ARG A 798 15.65 25.28 28.88
N CYS A 799 14.92 25.59 29.95
CA CYS A 799 13.75 26.44 29.89
C CYS A 799 14.13 27.88 29.51
N THR A 800 13.43 28.44 28.55
CA THR A 800 13.64 29.83 28.07
C THR A 800 13.14 30.89 29.06
N ILE A 801 12.27 30.52 30.01
CA ILE A 801 11.71 31.43 31.02
C ILE A 801 12.51 31.34 32.33
N CYS A 802 12.55 30.19 32.98
CA CYS A 802 13.18 30.07 34.31
C CYS A 802 14.66 29.61 34.26
N GLY A 803 15.21 29.32 33.08
CA GLY A 803 16.58 28.94 32.88
C GLY A 803 17.01 27.58 33.44
N ARG A 804 16.09 26.82 34.01
CA ARG A 804 16.37 25.49 34.57
C ARG A 804 16.53 24.43 33.49
N ASP A 805 17.37 23.46 33.79
CA ASP A 805 17.54 22.29 32.94
C ASP A 805 16.44 21.26 33.26
N THR A 806 15.81 20.73 32.24
CA THR A 806 14.74 19.74 32.30
C THR A 806 14.85 18.78 31.09
N HIS A 807 14.19 17.67 31.12
CA HIS A 807 14.04 16.77 29.96
C HIS A 807 12.71 16.98 29.20
N GLU A 808 11.81 17.77 29.77
CA GLU A 808 10.47 17.99 29.19
C GLU A 808 10.47 19.07 28.09
N ILE A 809 9.56 18.95 27.13
CA ILE A 809 9.37 19.95 26.05
C ILE A 809 8.84 21.27 26.61
N ARG A 810 8.02 21.20 27.68
CA ARG A 810 7.58 22.35 28.46
C ARG A 810 8.02 22.20 29.91
N CYS A 811 8.53 23.28 30.48
CA CYS A 811 9.00 23.27 31.86
C CYS A 811 7.84 23.25 32.85
N ARG A 812 7.82 22.23 33.72
CA ARG A 812 6.83 22.07 34.79
C ARG A 812 7.38 22.44 36.15
N HIS A 813 8.39 23.31 36.19
CA HIS A 813 8.99 23.70 37.45
C HIS A 813 7.98 24.44 38.34
N ASP A 814 7.75 23.88 39.53
CA ASP A 814 6.99 24.50 40.61
C ASP A 814 7.91 25.42 41.39
N TYR A 815 7.52 26.70 41.57
CA TYR A 815 8.30 27.70 42.31
C TYR A 815 8.12 27.55 43.84
N GLY A 816 7.14 26.75 44.31
CA GLY A 816 6.93 26.50 45.73
C GLY A 816 6.32 27.66 46.50
N ASP A 817 5.86 28.72 45.82
CA ASP A 817 5.30 29.93 46.38
C ASP A 817 3.78 30.07 46.10
N GLY A 818 3.17 28.98 45.57
CA GLY A 818 1.75 28.98 45.21
C GLY A 818 1.45 29.61 43.85
N SER A 819 2.43 30.09 43.12
CA SER A 819 2.28 30.52 41.74
C SER A 819 2.13 29.31 40.80
N PRO A 820 1.46 29.48 39.63
CA PRO A 820 1.33 28.39 38.66
C PRO A 820 2.71 27.91 38.20
N PRO A 821 2.86 26.60 37.89
CA PRO A 821 4.11 26.03 37.38
C PRO A 821 4.63 26.74 36.15
N CYS A 822 5.94 26.80 35.99
CA CYS A 822 6.58 27.41 34.83
C CYS A 822 6.19 26.63 33.56
N ASN A 823 5.41 27.20 32.68
CA ASN A 823 5.00 26.60 31.43
C ASN A 823 5.89 27.04 30.25
N GLY A 824 7.14 27.38 30.53
CA GLY A 824 8.10 27.88 29.55
C GLY A 824 8.50 26.81 28.51
N ARG A 825 8.62 27.24 27.26
CA ARG A 825 9.19 26.42 26.18
C ARG A 825 10.63 26.07 26.53
N THR A 826 11.08 24.87 26.17
CA THR A 826 12.44 24.44 26.46
C THR A 826 13.22 24.22 25.16
N GLU A 827 14.50 24.50 25.17
CA GLU A 827 15.42 24.31 24.04
C GLU A 827 16.49 23.27 24.37
N ILE A 828 16.90 22.44 23.38
CA ILE A 828 17.96 21.47 23.56
C ILE A 828 19.26 22.21 23.87
N ARG A 829 19.91 21.87 25.00
CA ARG A 829 21.19 22.42 25.38
C ARG A 829 22.27 21.90 24.43
N ARG A 830 22.73 22.72 23.48
CA ARG A 830 23.84 22.38 22.58
C ARG A 830 25.16 22.41 23.33
N LYS A 831 26.00 21.38 23.20
CA LYS A 831 27.37 21.38 23.71
C LYS A 831 28.18 22.50 23.05
N LYS A 832 28.91 23.28 23.86
CA LYS A 832 30.14 23.96 23.37
C LYS A 832 31.21 22.90 23.20
N SER A 833 32.00 22.98 22.15
CA SER A 833 32.97 21.97 21.68
C SER A 833 34.05 21.52 22.69
N THR A 834 34.08 22.12 23.88
CA THR A 834 35.06 21.83 24.93
C THR A 834 34.60 20.89 26.05
N ASP A 835 33.31 20.50 26.08
CA ASP A 835 32.77 19.70 27.19
C ASP A 835 32.50 18.24 26.75
N ARG A 836 33.45 17.34 27.06
CA ARG A 836 33.37 15.90 26.75
C ARG A 836 32.38 15.11 27.64
N ARG A 837 31.69 15.72 28.61
CA ARG A 837 30.81 15.05 29.58
C ARG A 837 29.49 15.80 29.77
N LEU A 838 28.59 15.75 28.83
CA LEU A 838 27.17 16.09 29.04
C LEU A 838 26.26 15.05 28.37
N GLY A 839 26.41 13.81 28.82
CA GLY A 839 25.40 12.79 28.73
C GLY A 839 25.13 12.40 30.19
N GLY A 840 24.15 13.03 30.82
CA GLY A 840 23.65 12.55 32.10
C GLY A 840 22.90 11.26 31.86
N LYS A 841 23.37 10.15 32.47
CA LYS A 841 22.53 8.98 32.65
C LYS A 841 21.66 9.28 33.85
N GLU A 842 20.43 9.68 33.66
CA GLU A 842 19.44 9.70 34.74
C GLU A 842 18.60 8.42 34.63
N ALA A 843 18.58 7.70 35.76
CA ALA A 843 17.70 6.54 35.93
C ALA A 843 16.29 7.04 36.23
N PHE A 844 15.37 6.88 35.31
CA PHE A 844 13.95 7.11 35.53
C PHE A 844 13.29 5.83 36.07
N ASN A 845 12.63 5.94 37.22
CA ASN A 845 11.71 4.92 37.66
C ASN A 845 10.39 5.06 36.87
N LEU A 846 10.32 4.38 35.76
CA LEU A 846 9.16 4.39 34.85
C LEU A 846 7.83 3.83 35.42
N PRO A 847 7.80 2.97 36.48
CA PRO A 847 6.53 2.50 37.05
C PRO A 847 5.58 3.60 37.50
N ALA A 848 6.08 4.80 37.80
CA ALA A 848 5.24 5.92 38.19
C ALA A 848 4.56 6.65 37.01
N PHE A 849 5.03 6.45 35.78
CA PHE A 849 4.51 7.08 34.56
C PHE A 849 3.58 6.17 33.75
N TRP A 850 3.65 4.84 33.96
CA TRP A 850 2.97 3.83 33.14
C TRP A 850 2.24 2.78 33.98
N SER A 851 1.82 3.10 35.20
CA SER A 851 0.78 2.34 35.83
C SER A 851 -0.50 2.56 35.02
N LEU A 852 -0.76 1.66 34.06
CA LEU A 852 -2.12 1.47 33.60
C LEU A 852 -2.99 1.26 34.83
N PRO A 853 -4.15 1.92 34.97
CA PRO A 853 -5.10 1.59 35.99
C PRO A 853 -5.40 0.10 35.88
N GLU A 854 -5.30 -0.63 37.00
CA GLU A 854 -5.55 -2.08 37.05
C GLU A 854 -7.03 -2.42 36.81
N GLU A 855 -7.83 -1.50 36.32
CA GLU A 855 -9.25 -1.70 36.03
C GLU A 855 -9.58 -1.00 34.70
N THR A 856 -9.46 -1.71 33.64
CA THR A 856 -10.47 -1.79 32.53
C THR A 856 -10.12 -2.96 31.65
#